data_c64193109841dcb7da32e57a5b22d55e
#
_entry.id   c64193109841dcb7da32e57a5b22d55e
#
_cell.length_a   1.000
_cell.length_b   1.000
_cell.length_c   1.000
_cell.angle_alpha   90.00
_cell.angle_beta   90.00
_cell.angle_gamma   90.00
#
_symmetry.space_group_name_H-M   'P 1'
#
loop_
_entity.id
_entity.type
_entity.pdbx_description
1 polymer ?
#
loop_
_entity_poly.entity_id
_entity_poly.type
_entity_poly.pdbx_seq_one_letter_code
_entity_poly.pdbx_strand_id
1 'polypeptide(L)'
;MSGCTLIRSLLALWLMVVCSLAGAAPSTTPNAATEATPARILALESLGRARPTDAADELTRLLPLTEPYSTERLELVTVQGVMLTLAAQTHAADPPAQQLERWGAEDAVPNAAFAAASSRLIRALATARAGNLQQADTLLQEAIEHLPGDLAPRHRYRFILARAQIARDSGKLEAAVRLGHEALALADRTDQPWRQSEARSVLANAYCDAKQCERARTLVLEGLALAEQVQDWVALSRGQNTLGIILDGLGDTQGERRSFELALDHARRAESRLDEVRLLANMADFFLKTAEYDIALQYAERALPLARDLNDASSETVALANLGLSHISMHHIELGKRYVREAMAIDERRGSPSGVSDTTRELAVYLEKAGDLSGAIAAYHAHRRMATTLLRADQQKAILAMQEQYDAERRNRALALLNRENDIKAEQLHRGELQRRLGWLLATAFVLSFAVVGLLYRRMRQTNRQLATSNELLKVQSERDPLTGLANRRHFQAVMRQLAADGKLAGTFYLIDIDHFKTVNDRHGHRAGDAVLVEVAQRLRSTLREQDLSVRWGGEEFLVVVQSLNPDQVDTLAQRMLGALDRAAVVVDAHRIAVTASIGFATFPIGPAALHVPWERAIDLVDTAMYLAKAHGRNRAYGVRLLQARDVTSVEAVTHTLEQAWREGLVDLTLLQGRTPLAVAA
;
A
#
# COMPACT_ATOMS: atom_id res chain seq x y z
N MET A 1 -59.23 -47.04 -17.79
CA MET A 1 -59.62 -45.66 -18.03
C MET A 1 -60.37 -45.14 -16.81
N SER A 2 -59.73 -44.84 -15.64
CA SER A 2 -60.43 -44.25 -14.49
C SER A 2 -59.49 -43.56 -13.47
N GLY A 3 -58.22 -43.33 -13.82
CA GLY A 3 -57.29 -42.63 -12.91
C GLY A 3 -57.02 -41.16 -13.26
N CYS A 4 -57.34 -40.73 -14.49
CA CYS A 4 -56.97 -39.41 -15.00
C CYS A 4 -58.00 -38.30 -14.74
N THR A 5 -59.28 -38.70 -14.41
CA THR A 5 -60.38 -37.75 -14.14
C THR A 5 -60.41 -37.28 -12.69
N LEU A 6 -59.91 -38.07 -11.75
CA LEU A 6 -59.86 -37.69 -10.34
C LEU A 6 -58.78 -36.64 -10.03
N ILE A 7 -57.66 -36.69 -10.70
CA ILE A 7 -56.55 -35.74 -10.52
C ILE A 7 -56.87 -34.37 -11.13
N ARG A 8 -57.61 -34.32 -12.22
CA ARG A 8 -58.10 -33.07 -12.82
C ARG A 8 -59.14 -32.34 -11.94
N SER A 9 -60.02 -33.11 -11.26
CA SER A 9 -61.03 -32.56 -10.35
C SER A 9 -60.43 -32.02 -9.03
N LEU A 10 -59.36 -32.65 -8.53
CA LEU A 10 -58.66 -32.18 -7.35
C LEU A 10 -57.78 -30.93 -7.64
N LEU A 11 -57.18 -30.84 -8.83
CA LEU A 11 -56.46 -29.61 -9.23
C LEU A 11 -57.40 -28.43 -9.48
N ALA A 12 -58.60 -28.67 -10.05
CA ALA A 12 -59.60 -27.60 -10.23
C ALA A 12 -60.20 -27.09 -8.89
N LEU A 13 -60.35 -27.99 -7.89
CA LEU A 13 -60.81 -27.62 -6.56
C LEU A 13 -59.72 -26.85 -5.79
N TRP A 14 -58.45 -27.21 -5.99
CA TRP A 14 -57.33 -26.51 -5.36
C TRP A 14 -57.09 -25.12 -5.98
N LEU A 15 -57.28 -24.94 -7.31
CA LEU A 15 -57.29 -23.63 -7.96
C LEU A 15 -58.47 -22.74 -7.54
N MET A 16 -59.64 -23.30 -7.29
CA MET A 16 -60.79 -22.51 -6.81
C MET A 16 -60.64 -22.08 -5.35
N VAL A 17 -60.00 -22.85 -4.49
CA VAL A 17 -59.72 -22.49 -3.11
C VAL A 17 -58.63 -21.43 -3.01
N VAL A 18 -57.65 -21.45 -3.91
CA VAL A 18 -56.61 -20.42 -4.00
C VAL A 18 -57.17 -19.11 -4.57
N CYS A 19 -58.14 -19.15 -5.50
CA CYS A 19 -58.79 -17.94 -6.03
C CYS A 19 -59.85 -17.34 -5.08
N SER A 20 -60.44 -18.10 -4.13
CA SER A 20 -61.40 -17.54 -3.15
C SER A 20 -60.71 -16.96 -1.89
N LEU A 21 -59.44 -17.21 -1.67
CA LEU A 21 -58.63 -16.52 -0.64
C LEU A 21 -57.95 -15.25 -1.16
N ALA A 22 -58.04 -14.93 -2.44
CA ALA A 22 -57.56 -13.69 -3.04
C ALA A 22 -58.58 -12.57 -3.14
N GLY A 23 -59.75 -12.72 -2.50
CA GLY A 23 -60.87 -11.77 -2.55
C GLY A 23 -61.07 -10.89 -1.31
N ALA A 24 -60.02 -10.66 -0.51
CA ALA A 24 -60.02 -9.53 0.43
C ALA A 24 -59.36 -8.35 -0.30
N ALA A 25 -60.11 -7.34 -0.67
CA ALA A 25 -59.60 -6.09 -1.17
C ALA A 25 -58.52 -5.58 -0.18
N PRO A 26 -57.32 -5.29 -0.59
CA PRO A 26 -56.40 -4.61 0.29
C PRO A 26 -56.99 -3.23 0.54
N SER A 27 -57.28 -2.97 1.82
CA SER A 27 -57.37 -1.61 2.34
C SER A 27 -56.22 -0.83 1.71
N THR A 28 -56.51 0.31 1.13
CA THR A 28 -55.56 1.28 0.59
C THR A 28 -54.42 1.46 1.57
N THR A 29 -53.34 0.70 1.40
CA THR A 29 -52.05 0.99 2.04
C THR A 29 -51.59 2.33 1.49
N PRO A 30 -51.26 3.31 2.31
CA PRO A 30 -50.67 4.54 1.84
C PRO A 30 -49.44 4.17 1.04
N ASN A 31 -49.28 4.84 -0.08
CA ASN A 31 -48.33 4.68 -1.12
C ASN A 31 -46.92 4.39 -0.52
N ALA A 32 -46.47 3.15 -0.54
CA ALA A 32 -45.15 2.75 -0.01
C ALA A 32 -43.98 3.52 -0.67
N ALA A 33 -44.29 4.29 -1.72
CA ALA A 33 -43.35 5.18 -2.41
C ALA A 33 -43.10 6.51 -1.67
N THR A 34 -43.91 6.83 -0.63
CA THR A 34 -43.86 8.12 0.08
C THR A 34 -43.28 8.02 1.50
N GLU A 35 -42.94 6.83 2.00
CA GLU A 35 -42.38 6.68 3.35
C GLU A 35 -40.86 6.46 3.31
N ALA A 36 -40.13 7.15 4.18
CA ALA A 36 -38.67 6.97 4.35
C ALA A 36 -38.42 5.77 5.27
N THR A 37 -38.70 4.57 4.79
CA THR A 37 -38.41 3.32 5.50
C THR A 37 -36.98 2.88 5.32
N PRO A 38 -36.36 2.14 6.26
CA PRO A 38 -35.02 1.57 6.08
C PRO A 38 -34.89 0.75 4.81
N ALA A 39 -35.91 0.02 4.40
CA ALA A 39 -35.92 -0.74 3.15
C ALA A 39 -35.87 0.17 1.92
N ARG A 40 -36.53 1.33 1.96
CA ARG A 40 -36.47 2.31 0.86
C ARG A 40 -35.11 2.96 0.76
N ILE A 41 -34.46 3.31 1.89
CA ILE A 41 -33.10 3.86 1.91
C ILE A 41 -32.10 2.85 1.33
N LEU A 42 -32.22 1.57 1.70
CA LEU A 42 -31.39 0.49 1.15
C LEU A 42 -31.59 0.29 -0.36
N ALA A 43 -32.83 0.37 -0.84
CA ALA A 43 -33.14 0.29 -2.27
C ALA A 43 -32.50 1.47 -3.03
N LEU A 44 -32.57 2.69 -2.46
CA LEU A 44 -31.93 3.87 -3.05
C LEU A 44 -30.40 3.82 -2.98
N GLU A 45 -29.82 3.24 -1.93
CA GLU A 45 -28.39 2.97 -1.87
C GLU A 45 -27.97 2.01 -2.99
N SER A 46 -28.74 0.95 -3.22
CA SER A 46 -28.49 0.00 -4.32
C SER A 46 -28.62 0.68 -5.69
N LEU A 47 -29.67 1.49 -5.91
CA LEU A 47 -29.88 2.28 -7.12
C LEU A 47 -28.73 3.24 -7.37
N GLY A 48 -28.27 3.92 -6.32
CA GLY A 48 -27.20 4.92 -6.40
C GLY A 48 -25.84 4.37 -6.81
N ARG A 49 -25.66 3.06 -6.79
CA ARG A 49 -24.47 2.41 -7.35
C ARG A 49 -24.37 2.64 -8.87
N ALA A 50 -25.50 2.65 -9.56
CA ALA A 50 -25.58 2.94 -11.00
C ALA A 50 -25.85 4.43 -11.27
N ARG A 51 -26.81 4.99 -10.55
CA ARG A 51 -27.38 6.33 -10.77
C ARG A 51 -27.33 7.17 -9.47
N PRO A 52 -26.13 7.62 -9.09
CA PRO A 52 -25.95 8.29 -7.79
C PRO A 52 -26.70 9.62 -7.70
N THR A 53 -26.82 10.37 -8.78
CA THR A 53 -27.61 11.63 -8.82
C THR A 53 -29.08 11.37 -8.55
N ASP A 54 -29.68 10.41 -9.28
CA ASP A 54 -31.10 10.09 -9.11
C ASP A 54 -31.40 9.62 -7.68
N ALA A 55 -30.51 8.79 -7.12
CA ALA A 55 -30.63 8.32 -5.74
C ALA A 55 -30.50 9.48 -4.74
N ALA A 56 -29.59 10.42 -4.94
CA ALA A 56 -29.44 11.59 -4.06
C ALA A 56 -30.67 12.50 -4.10
N ASP A 57 -31.24 12.70 -5.29
CA ASP A 57 -32.47 13.50 -5.46
C ASP A 57 -33.66 12.86 -4.77
N GLU A 58 -33.84 11.55 -4.92
CA GLU A 58 -34.92 10.82 -4.23
C GLU A 58 -34.72 10.83 -2.70
N LEU A 59 -33.50 10.65 -2.21
CA LEU A 59 -33.18 10.76 -0.77
C LEU A 59 -33.49 12.18 -0.27
N THR A 60 -33.22 13.21 -1.06
CA THR A 60 -33.59 14.61 -0.70
C THR A 60 -35.10 14.77 -0.54
N ARG A 61 -35.89 14.14 -1.40
CA ARG A 61 -37.38 14.18 -1.31
C ARG A 61 -37.91 13.44 -0.10
N LEU A 62 -37.21 12.42 0.37
CA LEU A 62 -37.58 11.65 1.56
C LEU A 62 -37.22 12.37 2.88
N LEU A 63 -36.25 13.29 2.84
CA LEU A 63 -35.75 13.96 4.04
C LEU A 63 -36.85 14.65 4.90
N PRO A 64 -37.83 15.38 4.33
CA PRO A 64 -38.91 15.99 5.11
C PRO A 64 -39.85 14.97 5.80
N LEU A 65 -39.85 13.71 5.35
CA LEU A 65 -40.70 12.64 5.86
C LEU A 65 -40.10 11.90 7.06
N THR A 66 -38.87 12.22 7.42
CA THR A 66 -38.16 11.61 8.56
C THR A 66 -38.20 12.54 9.77
N GLU A 67 -38.30 11.96 10.97
CA GLU A 67 -38.22 12.72 12.21
C GLU A 67 -36.79 13.25 12.44
N PRO A 68 -36.66 14.46 12.99
CA PRO A 68 -35.36 14.98 13.39
C PRO A 68 -34.68 14.00 14.35
N TYR A 69 -33.37 13.79 14.17
CA TYR A 69 -32.51 12.93 15.01
C TYR A 69 -32.88 11.43 15.02
N SER A 70 -33.78 10.98 14.14
CA SER A 70 -34.10 9.55 14.00
C SER A 70 -32.94 8.79 13.31
N THR A 71 -32.88 7.50 13.55
CA THR A 71 -31.90 6.61 12.90
C THR A 71 -32.08 6.61 11.37
N GLU A 72 -33.34 6.63 10.92
CA GLU A 72 -33.71 6.69 9.50
C GLU A 72 -33.19 7.98 8.84
N ARG A 73 -33.36 9.13 9.52
CA ARG A 73 -32.84 10.40 9.02
C ARG A 73 -31.33 10.42 8.95
N LEU A 74 -30.67 9.87 9.96
CA LEU A 74 -29.20 9.75 9.98
C LEU A 74 -28.71 8.90 8.81
N GLU A 75 -29.31 7.73 8.62
CA GLU A 75 -28.94 6.82 7.52
C GLU A 75 -29.22 7.48 6.17
N LEU A 76 -30.37 8.14 6.02
CA LEU A 76 -30.77 8.85 4.79
C LEU A 76 -29.75 9.95 4.45
N VAL A 77 -29.42 10.84 5.39
CA VAL A 77 -28.45 11.94 5.17
C VAL A 77 -27.05 11.39 4.88
N THR A 78 -26.67 10.29 5.54
CA THR A 78 -25.39 9.63 5.29
C THR A 78 -25.32 9.09 3.85
N VAL A 79 -26.34 8.33 3.43
CA VAL A 79 -26.40 7.77 2.08
C VAL A 79 -26.48 8.88 1.04
N GLN A 80 -27.29 9.92 1.27
CA GLN A 80 -27.37 11.09 0.39
C GLN A 80 -25.98 11.74 0.18
N GLY A 81 -25.25 12.03 1.25
CA GLY A 81 -23.91 12.60 1.16
C GLY A 81 -22.92 11.71 0.39
N VAL A 82 -22.99 10.39 0.62
CA VAL A 82 -22.19 9.40 -0.14
C VAL A 82 -22.56 9.43 -1.63
N MET A 83 -23.86 9.45 -1.96
CA MET A 83 -24.31 9.50 -3.37
C MET A 83 -23.88 10.79 -4.06
N LEU A 84 -23.96 11.93 -3.39
CA LEU A 84 -23.48 13.21 -3.93
C LEU A 84 -21.97 13.20 -4.19
N THR A 85 -21.18 12.58 -3.33
CA THR A 85 -19.76 12.42 -3.59
C THR A 85 -19.48 11.47 -4.76
N LEU A 86 -20.23 10.39 -4.90
CA LEU A 86 -20.15 9.47 -6.04
C LEU A 86 -20.55 10.17 -7.37
N ALA A 87 -21.54 11.06 -7.32
CA ALA A 87 -21.96 11.86 -8.46
C ALA A 87 -21.00 13.01 -8.84
N ALA A 88 -19.83 13.11 -8.22
CA ALA A 88 -18.89 14.23 -8.36
C ALA A 88 -19.45 15.60 -7.94
N GLN A 89 -20.53 15.62 -7.17
CA GLN A 89 -21.16 16.83 -6.65
C GLN A 89 -20.63 17.16 -5.24
N THR A 90 -19.30 17.30 -5.13
CA THR A 90 -18.62 17.43 -3.81
C THR A 90 -19.13 18.64 -3.02
N HIS A 91 -19.40 19.78 -3.67
CA HIS A 91 -19.99 20.94 -3.02
C HIS A 91 -21.41 20.69 -2.50
N ALA A 92 -22.20 19.88 -3.20
CA ALA A 92 -23.54 19.51 -2.76
C ALA A 92 -23.51 18.47 -1.60
N ALA A 93 -22.39 17.80 -1.41
CA ALA A 93 -22.18 16.88 -0.28
C ALA A 93 -21.81 17.61 1.03
N ASP A 94 -21.38 18.87 0.99
CA ASP A 94 -21.03 19.65 2.18
C ASP A 94 -22.21 19.87 3.15
N PRO A 95 -23.43 20.29 2.70
CA PRO A 95 -24.56 20.46 3.60
C PRO A 95 -24.94 19.19 4.38
N PRO A 96 -25.07 18.00 3.78
CA PRO A 96 -25.25 16.74 4.49
C PRO A 96 -24.14 16.48 5.53
N ALA A 97 -22.87 16.67 5.15
CA ALA A 97 -21.76 16.46 6.05
C ALA A 97 -21.80 17.43 7.24
N GLN A 98 -22.10 18.73 7.03
CA GLN A 98 -22.24 19.73 8.07
C GLN A 98 -23.44 19.46 8.98
N GLN A 99 -24.56 18.97 8.42
CA GLN A 99 -25.72 18.58 9.21
C GLN A 99 -25.37 17.45 10.18
N LEU A 100 -24.68 16.42 9.70
CA LEU A 100 -24.24 15.29 10.50
C LEU A 100 -23.17 15.70 11.54
N GLU A 101 -22.31 16.67 11.21
CA GLU A 101 -21.31 17.19 12.14
C GLU A 101 -21.97 17.95 13.30
N ARG A 102 -22.94 18.83 13.01
CA ARG A 102 -23.73 19.52 14.06
C ARG A 102 -24.44 18.52 14.95
N TRP A 103 -25.05 17.50 14.35
CA TRP A 103 -25.69 16.43 15.10
C TRP A 103 -24.69 15.70 16.00
N GLY A 104 -23.51 15.37 15.48
CA GLY A 104 -22.45 14.72 16.24
C GLY A 104 -21.82 15.55 17.35
N ALA A 105 -22.02 16.87 17.33
CA ALA A 105 -21.52 17.79 18.36
C ALA A 105 -22.48 17.93 19.56
N GLU A 106 -23.69 17.38 19.48
CA GLU A 106 -24.72 17.44 20.54
C GLU A 106 -24.71 16.13 21.36
N ASP A 107 -23.97 16.07 22.46
CA ASP A 107 -23.81 14.88 23.30
C ASP A 107 -25.12 14.26 23.81
N ALA A 108 -26.20 15.04 23.91
CA ALA A 108 -27.49 14.58 24.40
C ALA A 108 -28.39 13.92 23.31
N VAL A 109 -27.95 13.91 22.06
CA VAL A 109 -28.76 13.46 20.93
C VAL A 109 -28.44 11.97 20.60
N PRO A 110 -29.50 11.17 20.31
CA PRO A 110 -29.27 9.77 19.90
C PRO A 110 -28.35 9.65 18.69
N ASN A 111 -27.47 8.66 18.72
CA ASN A 111 -26.53 8.34 17.62
C ASN A 111 -25.52 9.46 17.26
N ALA A 112 -25.22 10.39 18.16
CA ALA A 112 -24.27 11.49 17.90
C ALA A 112 -22.90 10.99 17.39
N ALA A 113 -22.32 9.95 18.01
CA ALA A 113 -21.06 9.36 17.57
C ALA A 113 -21.13 8.80 16.15
N PHE A 114 -22.24 8.15 15.77
CA PHE A 114 -22.43 7.65 14.40
C PHE A 114 -22.65 8.80 13.42
N ALA A 115 -23.33 9.88 13.80
CA ALA A 115 -23.49 11.07 12.96
C ALA A 115 -22.12 11.74 12.69
N ALA A 116 -21.31 11.95 13.73
CA ALA A 116 -19.97 12.50 13.60
C ALA A 116 -19.07 11.63 12.68
N ALA A 117 -19.12 10.32 12.85
CA ALA A 117 -18.40 9.38 11.97
C ALA A 117 -18.89 9.48 10.53
N SER A 118 -20.23 9.55 10.31
CA SER A 118 -20.82 9.69 8.97
C SER A 118 -20.43 10.98 8.26
N SER A 119 -20.34 12.10 9.01
CA SER A 119 -19.79 13.35 8.47
C SER A 119 -18.36 13.18 7.97
N ARG A 120 -17.50 12.52 8.79
CA ARG A 120 -16.11 12.22 8.39
C ARG A 120 -16.04 11.29 7.18
N LEU A 121 -16.92 10.30 7.05
CA LEU A 121 -17.02 9.43 5.89
C LEU A 121 -17.27 10.24 4.62
N ILE A 122 -18.27 11.12 4.60
CA ILE A 122 -18.59 11.95 3.43
C ILE A 122 -17.40 12.85 3.09
N ARG A 123 -16.81 13.52 4.07
CA ARG A 123 -15.62 14.34 3.88
C ARG A 123 -14.41 13.56 3.38
N ALA A 124 -14.20 12.34 3.89
CA ALA A 124 -13.13 11.47 3.45
C ALA A 124 -13.28 11.08 1.98
N LEU A 125 -14.50 10.71 1.55
CA LEU A 125 -14.79 10.38 0.16
C LEU A 125 -14.58 11.60 -0.77
N ALA A 126 -15.04 12.79 -0.34
CA ALA A 126 -14.82 14.03 -1.08
C ALA A 126 -13.33 14.38 -1.19
N THR A 127 -12.59 14.22 -0.09
CA THR A 127 -11.14 14.45 -0.01
C THR A 127 -10.34 13.48 -0.86
N ALA A 128 -10.73 12.20 -0.86
CA ALA A 128 -10.14 11.18 -1.72
C ALA A 128 -10.36 11.51 -3.21
N ARG A 129 -11.55 11.96 -3.55
CA ARG A 129 -11.89 12.36 -4.93
C ARG A 129 -11.10 13.60 -5.37
N ALA A 130 -10.76 14.49 -4.44
CA ALA A 130 -9.86 15.61 -4.67
C ALA A 130 -8.37 15.22 -4.77
N GLY A 131 -8.05 13.91 -4.62
CA GLY A 131 -6.68 13.38 -4.72
C GLY A 131 -5.91 13.29 -3.40
N ASN A 132 -6.42 13.81 -2.29
CA ASN A 132 -5.73 13.76 -1.00
C ASN A 132 -6.07 12.46 -0.23
N LEU A 133 -5.51 11.33 -0.71
CA LEU A 133 -5.77 10.01 -0.16
C LEU A 133 -5.28 9.85 1.29
N GLN A 134 -4.22 10.53 1.67
CA GLN A 134 -3.68 10.45 3.03
C GLN A 134 -4.63 11.08 4.05
N GLN A 135 -5.14 12.28 3.76
CA GLN A 135 -6.11 12.94 4.63
C GLN A 135 -7.41 12.16 4.70
N ALA A 136 -7.83 11.57 3.57
CA ALA A 136 -9.02 10.72 3.52
C ALA A 136 -8.87 9.45 4.39
N ASP A 137 -7.72 8.78 4.37
CA ASP A 137 -7.43 7.62 5.24
C ASP A 137 -7.46 8.01 6.72
N THR A 138 -6.87 9.17 7.09
CA THR A 138 -6.91 9.69 8.47
C THR A 138 -8.34 9.94 8.94
N LEU A 139 -9.15 10.63 8.13
CA LEU A 139 -10.56 10.89 8.45
C LEU A 139 -11.38 9.61 8.65
N LEU A 140 -11.15 8.59 7.82
CA LEU A 140 -11.82 7.30 7.95
C LEU A 140 -11.31 6.51 9.15
N GLN A 141 -10.03 6.58 9.46
CA GLN A 141 -9.48 5.95 10.66
C GLN A 141 -10.14 6.53 11.91
N GLU A 142 -10.14 7.84 12.06
CA GLU A 142 -10.82 8.52 13.16
C GLU A 142 -12.31 8.19 13.22
N ALA A 143 -12.99 8.15 12.06
CA ALA A 143 -14.40 7.78 12.00
C ALA A 143 -14.63 6.36 12.53
N ILE A 144 -13.80 5.38 12.12
CA ILE A 144 -13.94 3.97 12.52
C ILE A 144 -13.64 3.76 14.00
N GLU A 145 -12.66 4.46 14.56
CA GLU A 145 -12.27 4.38 15.98
C GLU A 145 -13.41 4.86 16.90
N HIS A 146 -14.24 5.79 16.43
CA HIS A 146 -15.36 6.36 17.19
C HIS A 146 -16.74 5.73 16.86
N LEU A 147 -16.77 4.69 16.00
CA LEU A 147 -18.03 4.00 15.71
C LEU A 147 -18.56 3.22 16.93
N PRO A 148 -19.87 3.32 17.23
CA PRO A 148 -20.49 2.49 18.26
C PRO A 148 -20.25 1.00 18.03
N GLY A 149 -20.03 0.25 19.13
CA GLY A 149 -19.73 -1.18 19.05
C GLY A 149 -20.92 -2.04 18.60
N ASP A 150 -22.14 -1.60 18.85
CA ASP A 150 -23.41 -2.25 18.54
C ASP A 150 -23.97 -1.88 17.16
N LEU A 151 -23.20 -1.13 16.37
CA LEU A 151 -23.62 -0.67 15.03
C LEU A 151 -23.86 -1.86 14.09
N ALA A 152 -25.00 -1.81 13.37
CA ALA A 152 -25.35 -2.86 12.40
C ALA A 152 -24.25 -3.07 11.34
N PRO A 153 -23.98 -4.32 10.92
CA PRO A 153 -22.89 -4.66 10.00
C PRO A 153 -22.86 -3.83 8.72
N ARG A 154 -24.06 -3.53 8.15
CA ARG A 154 -24.19 -2.73 6.92
C ARG A 154 -23.65 -1.31 7.06
N HIS A 155 -23.77 -0.69 8.24
CA HIS A 155 -23.25 0.66 8.45
C HIS A 155 -21.73 0.63 8.57
N ARG A 156 -21.18 -0.28 9.40
CA ARG A 156 -19.72 -0.43 9.58
C ARG A 156 -19.03 -0.81 8.27
N TYR A 157 -19.69 -1.63 7.45
CA TYR A 157 -19.22 -2.03 6.12
C TYR A 157 -18.84 -0.83 5.24
N ARG A 158 -19.67 0.23 5.19
CA ARG A 158 -19.41 1.42 4.36
C ARG A 158 -18.07 2.07 4.68
N PHE A 159 -17.74 2.19 5.96
CA PHE A 159 -16.48 2.80 6.41
C PHE A 159 -15.27 1.93 6.09
N ILE A 160 -15.40 0.65 6.41
CA ILE A 160 -14.30 -0.30 6.19
C ILE A 160 -14.02 -0.48 4.69
N LEU A 161 -15.07 -0.61 3.86
CA LEU A 161 -14.91 -0.72 2.41
C LEU A 161 -14.26 0.54 1.81
N ALA A 162 -14.74 1.72 2.19
CA ALA A 162 -14.18 2.98 1.73
C ALA A 162 -12.70 3.10 2.10
N ARG A 163 -12.33 2.72 3.34
CA ARG A 163 -10.95 2.73 3.80
C ARG A 163 -10.09 1.69 3.08
N ALA A 164 -10.64 0.51 2.78
CA ALA A 164 -9.95 -0.52 2.00
C ALA A 164 -9.58 -0.02 0.59
N GLN A 165 -10.53 0.67 -0.08
CA GLN A 165 -10.30 1.26 -1.39
C GLN A 165 -9.24 2.37 -1.34
N ILE A 166 -9.33 3.29 -0.38
CA ILE A 166 -8.35 4.37 -0.21
C ILE A 166 -6.97 3.82 0.13
N ALA A 167 -6.88 2.78 0.96
CA ALA A 167 -5.62 2.12 1.29
C ALA A 167 -4.97 1.51 0.04
N ARG A 168 -5.77 0.85 -0.83
CA ARG A 168 -5.30 0.31 -2.11
C ARG A 168 -4.80 1.42 -3.02
N ASP A 169 -5.59 2.46 -3.22
CA ASP A 169 -5.27 3.58 -4.10
C ASP A 169 -4.05 4.40 -3.59
N SER A 170 -3.78 4.32 -2.29
CA SER A 170 -2.57 4.87 -1.65
C SER A 170 -1.35 3.93 -1.70
N GLY A 171 -1.47 2.74 -2.34
CA GLY A 171 -0.41 1.74 -2.38
C GLY A 171 -0.14 1.00 -1.06
N LYS A 172 -0.98 1.16 -0.03
CA LYS A 172 -0.88 0.47 1.26
C LYS A 172 -1.50 -0.93 1.15
N LEU A 173 -0.89 -1.80 0.34
CA LEU A 173 -1.48 -3.08 -0.08
C LEU A 173 -1.80 -4.02 1.09
N GLU A 174 -0.94 -4.09 2.11
CA GLU A 174 -1.19 -4.92 3.31
C GLU A 174 -2.45 -4.45 4.06
N ALA A 175 -2.59 -3.14 4.25
CA ALA A 175 -3.76 -2.55 4.88
C ALA A 175 -5.02 -2.76 4.02
N ALA A 176 -4.91 -2.62 2.71
CA ALA A 176 -6.01 -2.85 1.77
C ALA A 176 -6.52 -4.30 1.83
N VAL A 177 -5.62 -5.28 1.85
CA VAL A 177 -5.98 -6.70 1.99
C VAL A 177 -6.63 -6.97 3.35
N ARG A 178 -6.07 -6.48 4.44
CA ARG A 178 -6.61 -6.67 5.78
C ARG A 178 -8.02 -6.06 5.92
N LEU A 179 -8.18 -4.81 5.50
CA LEU A 179 -9.47 -4.11 5.50
C LEU A 179 -10.46 -4.76 4.53
N GLY A 180 -10.01 -5.26 3.39
CA GLY A 180 -10.81 -6.02 2.44
C GLY A 180 -11.40 -7.30 3.05
N HIS A 181 -10.63 -8.04 3.85
CA HIS A 181 -11.14 -9.18 4.62
C HIS A 181 -12.17 -8.78 5.66
N GLU A 182 -11.93 -7.67 6.37
CA GLU A 182 -12.90 -7.14 7.35
C GLU A 182 -14.20 -6.72 6.65
N ALA A 183 -14.10 -6.02 5.51
CA ALA A 183 -15.26 -5.64 4.70
C ALA A 183 -16.04 -6.87 4.22
N LEU A 184 -15.35 -7.91 3.75
CA LEU A 184 -15.97 -9.16 3.31
C LEU A 184 -16.71 -9.85 4.47
N ALA A 185 -16.08 -9.97 5.64
CA ALA A 185 -16.71 -10.55 6.82
C ALA A 185 -17.94 -9.77 7.28
N LEU A 186 -17.95 -8.44 7.14
CA LEU A 186 -19.11 -7.61 7.41
C LEU A 186 -20.20 -7.78 6.35
N ALA A 187 -19.84 -7.84 5.06
CA ALA A 187 -20.75 -8.07 3.95
C ALA A 187 -21.47 -9.41 4.06
N ASP A 188 -20.74 -10.48 4.43
CA ASP A 188 -21.31 -11.82 4.60
C ASP A 188 -22.31 -11.91 5.78
N ARG A 189 -22.32 -10.93 6.69
CA ARG A 189 -23.31 -10.77 7.76
C ARG A 189 -24.54 -9.93 7.34
N THR A 190 -24.59 -9.51 6.08
CA THR A 190 -25.73 -8.77 5.50
C THR A 190 -26.48 -9.65 4.52
N ASP A 191 -27.80 -9.52 4.45
CA ASP A 191 -28.63 -10.21 3.46
C ASP A 191 -28.63 -9.47 2.11
N GLN A 192 -27.46 -8.96 1.69
CA GLN A 192 -27.35 -8.13 0.48
C GLN A 192 -26.23 -8.66 -0.42
N PRO A 193 -26.58 -9.47 -1.42
CA PRO A 193 -25.62 -10.10 -2.34
C PRO A 193 -24.70 -9.09 -3.03
N TRP A 194 -25.18 -7.89 -3.31
CA TRP A 194 -24.38 -6.86 -3.95
C TRP A 194 -23.20 -6.37 -3.08
N ARG A 195 -23.37 -6.27 -1.73
CA ARG A 195 -22.27 -5.95 -0.83
C ARG A 195 -21.25 -7.06 -0.77
N GLN A 196 -21.72 -8.31 -0.77
CA GLN A 196 -20.85 -9.49 -0.78
C GLN A 196 -20.01 -9.57 -2.07
N SER A 197 -20.63 -9.27 -3.23
CA SER A 197 -19.93 -9.22 -4.51
C SER A 197 -18.94 -8.04 -4.57
N GLU A 198 -19.33 -6.85 -4.10
CA GLU A 198 -18.49 -5.67 -4.10
C GLU A 198 -17.27 -5.83 -3.18
N ALA A 199 -17.45 -6.38 -1.97
CA ALA A 199 -16.34 -6.66 -1.05
C ALA A 199 -15.32 -7.64 -1.65
N ARG A 200 -15.81 -8.69 -2.36
CA ARG A 200 -14.95 -9.64 -3.07
C ARG A 200 -14.17 -8.96 -4.19
N SER A 201 -14.80 -8.08 -4.96
CA SER A 201 -14.12 -7.33 -6.03
C SER A 201 -13.04 -6.39 -5.47
N VAL A 202 -13.32 -5.67 -4.38
CA VAL A 202 -12.34 -4.79 -3.72
C VAL A 202 -11.14 -5.59 -3.18
N LEU A 203 -11.40 -6.71 -2.52
CA LEU A 203 -10.36 -7.59 -1.99
C LEU A 203 -9.56 -8.25 -3.13
N ALA A 204 -10.23 -8.65 -4.22
CA ALA A 204 -9.59 -9.23 -5.40
C ALA A 204 -8.63 -8.22 -6.06
N ASN A 205 -9.04 -6.97 -6.23
CA ASN A 205 -8.16 -5.92 -6.73
C ASN A 205 -6.92 -5.76 -5.83
N ALA A 206 -7.10 -5.71 -4.51
CA ALA A 206 -5.99 -5.60 -3.57
C ALA A 206 -5.02 -6.80 -3.65
N TYR A 207 -5.53 -8.01 -3.84
CA TYR A 207 -4.68 -9.20 -4.06
C TYR A 207 -3.93 -9.15 -5.39
N CYS A 208 -4.57 -8.70 -6.48
CA CYS A 208 -3.88 -8.61 -7.77
C CYS A 208 -2.79 -7.53 -7.77
N ASP A 209 -3.05 -6.38 -7.13
CA ASP A 209 -2.03 -5.34 -6.91
C ASP A 209 -0.85 -5.89 -6.08
N ALA A 210 -1.12 -6.79 -5.12
CA ALA A 210 -0.12 -7.52 -4.35
C ALA A 210 0.52 -8.71 -5.12
N LYS A 211 0.30 -8.82 -6.45
CA LYS A 211 0.82 -9.89 -7.32
C LYS A 211 0.30 -11.29 -6.99
N GLN A 212 -0.89 -11.39 -6.40
CA GLN A 212 -1.59 -12.65 -6.10
C GLN A 212 -2.83 -12.80 -7.00
N CYS A 213 -2.67 -12.59 -8.32
CA CYS A 213 -3.79 -12.51 -9.28
C CYS A 213 -4.59 -13.83 -9.40
N GLU A 214 -4.00 -15.00 -9.18
CA GLU A 214 -4.76 -16.28 -9.15
C GLU A 214 -5.75 -16.33 -7.98
N ARG A 215 -5.34 -15.86 -6.81
CA ARG A 215 -6.22 -15.75 -5.64
C ARG A 215 -7.32 -14.73 -5.86
N ALA A 216 -6.97 -13.61 -6.49
CA ALA A 216 -7.91 -12.57 -6.88
C ALA A 216 -8.97 -13.11 -7.85
N ARG A 217 -8.57 -13.94 -8.84
CA ARG A 217 -9.46 -14.57 -9.80
C ARG A 217 -10.53 -15.42 -9.12
N THR A 218 -10.15 -16.24 -8.16
CA THR A 218 -11.11 -17.08 -7.41
C THR A 218 -12.16 -16.22 -6.71
N LEU A 219 -11.73 -15.18 -6.00
CA LEU A 219 -12.64 -14.29 -5.28
C LEU A 219 -13.62 -13.54 -6.19
N VAL A 220 -13.14 -13.00 -7.31
CA VAL A 220 -14.02 -12.26 -8.22
C VAL A 220 -15.04 -13.17 -8.89
N LEU A 221 -14.67 -14.43 -9.21
CA LEU A 221 -15.59 -15.42 -9.77
C LEU A 221 -16.70 -15.79 -8.77
N GLU A 222 -16.37 -15.94 -7.47
CA GLU A 222 -17.39 -16.12 -6.42
C GLU A 222 -18.34 -14.90 -6.35
N GLY A 223 -17.81 -13.68 -6.44
CA GLY A 223 -18.61 -12.46 -6.45
C GLY A 223 -19.52 -12.35 -7.67
N LEU A 224 -19.04 -12.75 -8.84
CA LEU A 224 -19.82 -12.79 -10.08
C LEU A 224 -20.96 -13.81 -9.98
N ALA A 225 -20.70 -15.01 -9.44
CA ALA A 225 -21.74 -16.03 -9.26
C ALA A 225 -22.88 -15.55 -8.35
N LEU A 226 -22.55 -14.79 -7.28
CA LEU A 226 -23.56 -14.16 -6.42
C LEU A 226 -24.39 -13.10 -7.17
N ALA A 227 -23.73 -12.27 -7.96
CA ALA A 227 -24.38 -11.22 -8.74
C ALA A 227 -25.28 -11.78 -9.84
N GLU A 228 -24.90 -12.90 -10.47
CA GLU A 228 -25.70 -13.62 -11.47
C GLU A 228 -27.00 -14.16 -10.88
N GLN A 229 -26.95 -14.76 -9.68
CA GLN A 229 -28.11 -15.32 -8.99
C GLN A 229 -29.24 -14.29 -8.78
N VAL A 230 -28.87 -13.03 -8.54
CA VAL A 230 -29.82 -11.94 -8.28
C VAL A 230 -29.96 -10.97 -9.45
N GLN A 231 -29.32 -11.22 -10.57
CA GLN A 231 -29.28 -10.39 -11.77
C GLN A 231 -28.87 -8.94 -11.49
N ASP A 232 -27.90 -8.74 -10.61
CA ASP A 232 -27.36 -7.41 -10.30
C ASP A 232 -26.37 -6.95 -11.38
N TRP A 233 -26.88 -6.21 -12.36
CA TRP A 233 -26.08 -5.75 -13.48
C TRP A 233 -24.91 -4.83 -13.10
N VAL A 234 -25.04 -4.05 -12.01
CA VAL A 234 -23.95 -3.21 -11.50
C VAL A 234 -22.82 -4.08 -10.94
N ALA A 235 -23.16 -5.07 -10.11
CA ALA A 235 -22.18 -5.97 -9.55
C ALA A 235 -21.52 -6.84 -10.63
N LEU A 236 -22.30 -7.29 -11.62
CA LEU A 236 -21.77 -8.02 -12.78
C LEU A 236 -20.80 -7.16 -13.59
N SER A 237 -21.17 -5.91 -13.87
CA SER A 237 -20.28 -4.98 -14.59
C SER A 237 -18.96 -4.77 -13.86
N ARG A 238 -19.01 -4.44 -12.57
CA ARG A 238 -17.81 -4.18 -11.77
C ARG A 238 -16.97 -5.43 -11.55
N GLY A 239 -17.62 -6.58 -11.33
CA GLY A 239 -16.95 -7.86 -11.19
C GLY A 239 -16.22 -8.27 -12.48
N GLN A 240 -16.88 -8.14 -13.64
CA GLN A 240 -16.26 -8.41 -14.94
C GLN A 240 -15.11 -7.43 -15.25
N ASN A 241 -15.24 -6.16 -14.89
CA ASN A 241 -14.13 -5.20 -14.99
C ASN A 241 -12.93 -5.64 -14.14
N THR A 242 -13.18 -6.03 -12.89
CA THR A 242 -12.11 -6.54 -12.00
C THR A 242 -11.49 -7.81 -12.57
N LEU A 243 -12.30 -8.71 -13.13
CA LEU A 243 -11.79 -9.94 -13.76
C LEU A 243 -10.91 -9.61 -14.98
N GLY A 244 -11.29 -8.64 -15.81
CA GLY A 244 -10.46 -8.17 -16.93
C GLY A 244 -9.07 -7.70 -16.47
N ILE A 245 -9.02 -6.85 -15.45
CA ILE A 245 -7.75 -6.37 -14.87
C ILE A 245 -6.90 -7.53 -14.30
N ILE A 246 -7.54 -8.53 -13.68
CA ILE A 246 -6.84 -9.71 -13.16
C ILE A 246 -6.27 -10.55 -14.31
N LEU A 247 -7.03 -10.71 -15.41
CA LEU A 247 -6.62 -11.49 -16.57
C LEU A 247 -5.47 -10.81 -17.36
N ASP A 248 -5.43 -9.46 -17.42
CA ASP A 248 -4.25 -8.71 -17.87
C ASP A 248 -3.02 -9.08 -17.02
N GLY A 249 -3.16 -9.06 -15.70
CA GLY A 249 -2.09 -9.45 -14.77
C GLY A 249 -1.63 -10.92 -14.90
N LEU A 250 -2.49 -11.79 -15.44
CA LEU A 250 -2.20 -13.20 -15.73
C LEU A 250 -1.74 -13.45 -17.17
N GLY A 251 -1.82 -12.46 -18.04
CA GLY A 251 -1.44 -12.56 -19.46
C GLY A 251 -2.50 -13.22 -20.35
N ASP A 252 -3.74 -13.36 -19.89
CA ASP A 252 -4.86 -13.86 -20.67
C ASP A 252 -5.57 -12.74 -21.42
N THR A 253 -5.00 -12.30 -22.53
CA THR A 253 -5.52 -11.22 -23.36
C THR A 253 -6.93 -11.49 -23.93
N GLN A 254 -7.26 -12.75 -24.24
CA GLN A 254 -8.59 -13.09 -24.74
C GLN A 254 -9.64 -13.02 -23.64
N GLY A 255 -9.31 -13.54 -22.47
CA GLY A 255 -10.15 -13.45 -21.30
C GLY A 255 -10.38 -12.01 -20.86
N GLU A 256 -9.33 -11.18 -20.86
CA GLU A 256 -9.37 -9.74 -20.57
C GLU A 256 -10.38 -9.04 -21.48
N ARG A 257 -10.22 -9.16 -22.80
CA ARG A 257 -11.12 -8.59 -23.78
C ARG A 257 -12.58 -8.98 -23.52
N ARG A 258 -12.83 -10.29 -23.39
CA ARG A 258 -14.18 -10.81 -23.15
C ARG A 258 -14.79 -10.27 -21.87
N SER A 259 -14.00 -10.16 -20.82
CA SER A 259 -14.46 -9.63 -19.53
C SER A 259 -14.83 -8.17 -19.63
N PHE A 260 -14.03 -7.32 -20.29
CA PHE A 260 -14.38 -5.92 -20.49
C PHE A 260 -15.59 -5.73 -21.41
N GLU A 261 -15.75 -6.54 -22.46
CA GLU A 261 -16.93 -6.52 -23.32
C GLU A 261 -18.21 -6.86 -22.54
N LEU A 262 -18.17 -7.91 -21.70
CA LEU A 262 -19.29 -8.28 -20.81
C LEU A 262 -19.56 -7.19 -19.77
N ALA A 263 -18.51 -6.63 -19.18
CA ALA A 263 -18.64 -5.54 -18.22
C ALA A 263 -19.37 -4.35 -18.82
N LEU A 264 -19.03 -3.95 -20.06
CA LEU A 264 -19.65 -2.84 -20.75
C LEU A 264 -21.12 -3.11 -21.09
N ASP A 265 -21.47 -4.34 -21.51
CA ASP A 265 -22.86 -4.72 -21.72
C ASP A 265 -23.67 -4.64 -20.42
N HIS A 266 -23.12 -5.15 -19.33
CA HIS A 266 -23.77 -5.07 -18.02
C HIS A 266 -23.89 -3.65 -17.49
N ALA A 267 -22.89 -2.76 -17.70
CA ALA A 267 -22.98 -1.35 -17.32
C ALA A 267 -24.14 -0.65 -18.03
N ARG A 268 -24.34 -0.94 -19.32
CA ARG A 268 -25.44 -0.41 -20.12
C ARG A 268 -26.80 -0.93 -19.67
N ARG A 269 -26.91 -2.21 -19.35
CA ARG A 269 -28.13 -2.79 -18.78
C ARG A 269 -28.47 -2.21 -17.40
N ALA A 270 -27.44 -1.87 -16.61
CA ALA A 270 -27.59 -1.19 -15.33
C ALA A 270 -27.90 0.30 -15.46
N GLU A 271 -27.83 0.85 -16.66
CA GLU A 271 -27.87 2.31 -16.92
C GLU A 271 -26.82 3.08 -16.11
N SER A 272 -25.68 2.43 -15.81
CA SER A 272 -24.59 3.02 -15.04
C SER A 272 -23.63 3.78 -15.94
N ARG A 273 -23.90 5.08 -16.12
CA ARG A 273 -23.02 5.94 -16.91
C ARG A 273 -21.60 6.05 -16.34
N LEU A 274 -21.46 5.98 -15.00
CA LEU A 274 -20.15 5.96 -14.32
C LEU A 274 -19.32 4.71 -14.65
N ASP A 275 -19.96 3.54 -14.64
CA ASP A 275 -19.26 2.30 -14.98
C ASP A 275 -19.04 2.22 -16.51
N GLU A 276 -19.98 2.71 -17.34
CA GLU A 276 -19.80 2.74 -18.80
C GLU A 276 -18.58 3.58 -19.19
N VAL A 277 -18.40 4.78 -18.65
CA VAL A 277 -17.26 5.63 -19.01
C VAL A 277 -15.94 4.99 -18.61
N ARG A 278 -15.87 4.39 -17.41
CA ARG A 278 -14.68 3.68 -16.95
C ARG A 278 -14.32 2.52 -17.86
N LEU A 279 -15.32 1.76 -18.28
CA LEU A 279 -15.13 0.61 -19.16
C LEU A 279 -14.76 1.01 -20.58
N LEU A 280 -15.31 2.09 -21.11
CA LEU A 280 -14.86 2.65 -22.39
C LEU A 280 -13.38 3.05 -22.34
N ALA A 281 -12.94 3.65 -21.22
CA ALA A 281 -11.54 4.00 -21.02
C ALA A 281 -10.63 2.76 -20.88
N ASN A 282 -11.07 1.72 -20.17
CA ASN A 282 -10.33 0.45 -20.06
C ASN A 282 -10.26 -0.30 -21.39
N MET A 283 -11.34 -0.30 -22.16
CA MET A 283 -11.35 -0.87 -23.52
C MET A 283 -10.39 -0.12 -24.44
N ALA A 284 -10.32 1.21 -24.34
CA ALA A 284 -9.35 2.00 -25.10
C ALA A 284 -7.91 1.61 -24.73
N ASP A 285 -7.60 1.47 -23.44
CA ASP A 285 -6.30 1.01 -22.95
C ASP A 285 -5.97 -0.40 -23.45
N PHE A 286 -6.93 -1.32 -23.37
CA PHE A 286 -6.79 -2.69 -23.89
C PHE A 286 -6.39 -2.69 -25.36
N PHE A 287 -7.14 -1.99 -26.23
CA PHE A 287 -6.86 -1.94 -27.65
C PHE A 287 -5.57 -1.17 -28.00
N LEU A 288 -5.21 -0.22 -27.15
CA LEU A 288 -3.92 0.46 -27.26
C LEU A 288 -2.75 -0.50 -26.99
N LYS A 289 -2.85 -1.35 -25.96
CA LYS A 289 -1.86 -2.38 -25.62
C LYS A 289 -1.76 -3.47 -26.69
N THR A 290 -2.87 -3.86 -27.29
CA THR A 290 -2.92 -4.86 -28.38
C THR A 290 -2.59 -4.30 -29.76
N ALA A 291 -2.20 -3.02 -29.83
CA ALA A 291 -1.86 -2.28 -31.05
C ALA A 291 -3.01 -2.15 -32.07
N GLU A 292 -4.25 -2.20 -31.62
CA GLU A 292 -5.46 -1.95 -32.39
C GLU A 292 -5.86 -0.46 -32.24
N TYR A 293 -5.00 0.43 -32.71
CA TYR A 293 -5.04 1.87 -32.39
C TYR A 293 -6.32 2.59 -32.87
N ASP A 294 -6.85 2.21 -34.01
CA ASP A 294 -8.12 2.78 -34.54
C ASP A 294 -9.29 2.46 -33.62
N ILE A 295 -9.31 1.25 -33.05
CA ILE A 295 -10.35 0.83 -32.13
C ILE A 295 -10.15 1.51 -30.77
N ALA A 296 -8.91 1.60 -30.30
CA ALA A 296 -8.58 2.33 -29.09
C ALA A 296 -9.05 3.80 -29.15
N LEU A 297 -8.81 4.45 -30.30
CA LEU A 297 -9.24 5.82 -30.56
C LEU A 297 -10.77 5.96 -30.46
N GLN A 298 -11.53 5.08 -31.11
CA GLN A 298 -13.00 5.09 -31.07
C GLN A 298 -13.56 4.96 -29.65
N TYR A 299 -12.97 4.08 -28.83
CA TYR A 299 -13.40 3.91 -27.44
C TYR A 299 -13.06 5.15 -26.59
N ALA A 300 -11.87 5.73 -26.76
CA ALA A 300 -11.46 6.91 -26.04
C ALA A 300 -12.28 8.16 -26.45
N GLU A 301 -12.59 8.33 -27.74
CA GLU A 301 -13.47 9.39 -28.25
C GLU A 301 -14.89 9.31 -27.68
N ARG A 302 -15.38 8.09 -27.39
CA ARG A 302 -16.67 7.89 -26.74
C ARG A 302 -16.60 8.12 -25.24
N ALA A 303 -15.48 7.77 -24.60
CA ALA A 303 -15.28 7.95 -23.17
C ALA A 303 -15.18 9.43 -22.78
N LEU A 304 -14.44 10.24 -23.54
CA LEU A 304 -14.12 11.62 -23.19
C LEU A 304 -15.34 12.53 -22.99
N PRO A 305 -16.31 12.64 -23.92
CA PRO A 305 -17.47 13.50 -23.70
C PRO A 305 -18.32 13.01 -22.53
N LEU A 306 -18.43 11.70 -22.32
CA LEU A 306 -19.17 11.14 -21.21
C LEU A 306 -18.49 11.42 -19.86
N ALA A 307 -17.15 11.35 -19.80
CA ALA A 307 -16.38 11.71 -18.61
C ALA A 307 -16.57 13.18 -18.22
N ARG A 308 -16.54 14.07 -19.21
CA ARG A 308 -16.77 15.51 -19.04
C ARG A 308 -18.19 15.81 -18.54
N ASP A 309 -19.18 15.17 -19.13
CA ASP A 309 -20.59 15.33 -18.76
C ASP A 309 -20.85 14.88 -17.30
N LEU A 310 -20.15 13.84 -16.87
CA LEU A 310 -20.21 13.32 -15.49
C LEU A 310 -19.29 14.06 -14.51
N ASN A 311 -18.52 15.05 -14.96
CA ASN A 311 -17.45 15.69 -14.18
C ASN A 311 -16.50 14.64 -13.54
N ASP A 312 -16.26 13.51 -14.20
CA ASP A 312 -15.35 12.48 -13.75
C ASP A 312 -13.94 12.73 -14.28
N ALA A 313 -13.22 13.57 -13.55
CA ALA A 313 -11.86 13.95 -13.90
C ALA A 313 -10.91 12.74 -14.00
N SER A 314 -11.18 11.65 -13.30
CA SER A 314 -10.36 10.43 -13.41
C SER A 314 -10.52 9.75 -14.76
N SER A 315 -11.77 9.51 -15.16
CA SER A 315 -12.05 8.93 -16.48
C SER A 315 -11.69 9.90 -17.63
N GLU A 316 -11.82 11.21 -17.43
CA GLU A 316 -11.38 12.21 -18.39
C GLU A 316 -9.87 12.14 -18.63
N THR A 317 -9.06 12.05 -17.57
CA THR A 317 -7.60 11.90 -17.67
C THR A 317 -7.23 10.64 -18.47
N VAL A 318 -7.84 9.50 -18.14
CA VAL A 318 -7.54 8.23 -18.83
C VAL A 318 -7.96 8.29 -20.30
N ALA A 319 -9.14 8.83 -20.59
CA ALA A 319 -9.62 8.98 -21.96
C ALA A 319 -8.71 9.89 -22.79
N LEU A 320 -8.28 11.03 -22.25
CA LEU A 320 -7.33 11.94 -22.90
C LEU A 320 -5.95 11.29 -23.11
N ALA A 321 -5.46 10.56 -22.12
CA ALA A 321 -4.21 9.82 -22.26
C ALA A 321 -4.30 8.79 -23.39
N ASN A 322 -5.35 7.96 -23.40
CA ASN A 322 -5.57 6.94 -24.43
C ASN A 322 -5.75 7.56 -25.82
N LEU A 323 -6.48 8.69 -25.94
CA LEU A 323 -6.56 9.45 -27.18
C LEU A 323 -5.17 9.88 -27.66
N GLY A 324 -4.41 10.46 -26.74
CA GLY A 324 -3.07 10.97 -27.07
C GLY A 324 -2.13 9.85 -27.50
N LEU A 325 -2.09 8.75 -26.78
CA LEU A 325 -1.23 7.61 -27.08
C LEU A 325 -1.65 6.90 -28.38
N SER A 326 -2.96 6.79 -28.66
CA SER A 326 -3.47 6.27 -29.92
C SER A 326 -3.01 7.15 -31.09
N HIS A 327 -3.15 8.47 -31.00
CA HIS A 327 -2.67 9.39 -32.05
C HIS A 327 -1.16 9.30 -32.25
N ILE A 328 -0.36 9.18 -31.17
CA ILE A 328 1.09 8.99 -31.28
C ILE A 328 1.39 7.70 -32.05
N SER A 329 0.71 6.61 -31.71
CA SER A 329 0.89 5.31 -32.37
C SER A 329 0.51 5.33 -33.84
N MET A 330 -0.40 6.21 -34.23
CA MET A 330 -0.80 6.47 -35.61
C MET A 330 0.05 7.57 -36.29
N HIS A 331 1.21 7.88 -35.72
CA HIS A 331 2.16 8.92 -36.18
C HIS A 331 1.61 10.38 -36.18
N HIS A 332 0.49 10.65 -35.51
CA HIS A 332 -0.01 12.01 -35.25
C HIS A 332 0.61 12.57 -33.95
N ILE A 333 1.94 12.64 -33.91
CA ILE A 333 2.73 12.81 -32.66
C ILE A 333 2.35 14.12 -31.95
N GLU A 334 2.29 15.26 -32.62
CA GLU A 334 2.03 16.54 -31.96
C GLU A 334 0.59 16.65 -31.42
N LEU A 335 -0.37 16.09 -32.15
CA LEU A 335 -1.75 16.00 -31.68
C LEU A 335 -1.84 15.13 -30.42
N GLY A 336 -1.20 13.97 -30.46
CA GLY A 336 -1.16 13.05 -29.31
C GLY A 336 -0.50 13.67 -28.09
N LYS A 337 0.65 14.30 -28.24
CA LYS A 337 1.31 15.04 -27.16
C LYS A 337 0.44 16.12 -26.55
N ARG A 338 -0.45 16.76 -27.33
CA ARG A 338 -1.38 17.76 -26.79
C ARG A 338 -2.41 17.13 -25.88
N TYR A 339 -3.03 16.02 -26.27
CA TYR A 339 -3.99 15.30 -25.44
C TYR A 339 -3.36 14.76 -24.16
N VAL A 340 -2.16 14.17 -24.26
CA VAL A 340 -1.43 13.68 -23.07
C VAL A 340 -1.09 14.83 -22.11
N ARG A 341 -0.69 16.00 -22.62
CA ARG A 341 -0.45 17.18 -21.77
C ARG A 341 -1.73 17.66 -21.09
N GLU A 342 -2.88 17.60 -21.76
CA GLU A 342 -4.18 17.95 -21.19
C GLU A 342 -4.54 16.98 -20.06
N ALA A 343 -4.32 15.67 -20.24
CA ALA A 343 -4.50 14.65 -19.22
C ALA A 343 -3.62 14.93 -17.99
N MET A 344 -2.32 15.16 -18.21
CA MET A 344 -1.37 15.46 -17.13
C MET A 344 -1.74 16.72 -16.35
N ALA A 345 -2.23 17.77 -17.06
CA ALA A 345 -2.68 19.00 -16.42
C ALA A 345 -3.91 18.79 -15.51
N ILE A 346 -4.77 17.83 -15.82
CA ILE A 346 -5.89 17.45 -14.94
C ILE A 346 -5.33 16.76 -13.69
N ASP A 347 -4.43 15.81 -13.84
CA ASP A 347 -3.83 15.10 -12.70
C ASP A 347 -2.99 16.02 -11.81
N GLU A 348 -2.30 16.99 -12.37
CA GLU A 348 -1.60 18.04 -11.60
C GLU A 348 -2.58 18.85 -10.74
N ARG A 349 -3.71 19.31 -11.32
CA ARG A 349 -4.74 20.03 -10.56
C ARG A 349 -5.38 19.17 -9.46
N ARG A 350 -5.49 17.86 -9.70
CA ARG A 350 -6.00 16.89 -8.72
C ARG A 350 -4.98 16.53 -7.62
N GLY A 351 -3.74 16.99 -7.73
CA GLY A 351 -2.67 16.61 -6.81
C GLY A 351 -2.30 15.13 -6.91
N SER A 352 -2.31 14.56 -8.13
CA SER A 352 -1.94 13.17 -8.42
C SER A 352 -0.58 13.07 -9.12
N PRO A 353 0.54 13.30 -8.43
CA PRO A 353 1.84 13.26 -9.06
C PRO A 353 2.24 11.84 -9.53
N SER A 354 1.67 10.78 -8.96
CA SER A 354 1.82 9.42 -9.46
C SER A 354 1.18 9.25 -10.83
N GLY A 355 -0.05 9.74 -11.01
CA GLY A 355 -0.74 9.71 -12.30
C GLY A 355 0.06 10.44 -13.38
N VAL A 356 0.57 11.64 -13.09
CA VAL A 356 1.45 12.38 -14.01
C VAL A 356 2.70 11.57 -14.36
N SER A 357 3.33 10.93 -13.38
CA SER A 357 4.52 10.09 -13.58
C SER A 357 4.24 8.88 -14.48
N ASP A 358 3.11 8.19 -14.25
CA ASP A 358 2.72 7.01 -15.03
C ASP A 358 2.39 7.38 -16.45
N THR A 359 1.57 8.43 -16.67
CA THR A 359 1.24 8.96 -17.99
C THR A 359 2.50 9.41 -18.75
N THR A 360 3.48 10.00 -18.04
CA THR A 360 4.76 10.39 -18.62
C THR A 360 5.59 9.19 -19.07
N ARG A 361 5.58 8.09 -18.27
CA ARG A 361 6.25 6.85 -18.63
C ARG A 361 5.63 6.22 -19.87
N GLU A 362 4.32 6.16 -19.93
CA GLU A 362 3.60 5.65 -21.10
C GLU A 362 3.88 6.49 -22.35
N LEU A 363 3.80 7.81 -22.22
CA LEU A 363 4.17 8.73 -23.29
C LEU A 363 5.57 8.40 -23.85
N ALA A 364 6.55 8.18 -22.99
CA ALA A 364 7.90 7.85 -23.41
C ALA A 364 7.94 6.57 -24.24
N VAL A 365 7.26 5.52 -23.80
CA VAL A 365 7.20 4.22 -24.49
C VAL A 365 6.54 4.36 -25.87
N TYR A 366 5.44 5.11 -25.97
CA TYR A 366 4.72 5.25 -27.22
C TYR A 366 5.44 6.19 -28.20
N LEU A 367 6.12 7.23 -27.72
CA LEU A 367 7.00 8.07 -28.55
C LEU A 367 8.18 7.29 -29.13
N GLU A 368 8.77 6.42 -28.33
CA GLU A 368 9.85 5.53 -28.78
C GLU A 368 9.37 4.60 -29.88
N LYS A 369 8.22 3.93 -29.68
CA LYS A 369 7.59 3.07 -30.70
C LYS A 369 7.23 3.84 -31.99
N ALA A 370 6.82 5.08 -31.86
CA ALA A 370 6.48 5.94 -33.00
C ALA A 370 7.70 6.58 -33.68
N GLY A 371 8.93 6.37 -33.17
CA GLY A 371 10.19 6.86 -33.73
C GLY A 371 10.56 8.28 -33.31
N ASP A 372 9.81 8.93 -32.42
CA ASP A 372 10.23 10.20 -31.81
C ASP A 372 11.17 9.95 -30.63
N LEU A 373 12.41 9.55 -30.96
CA LEU A 373 13.41 9.21 -29.95
C LEU A 373 13.77 10.40 -29.07
N SER A 374 13.76 11.61 -29.62
CA SER A 374 14.03 12.82 -28.83
C SER A 374 12.96 13.07 -27.79
N GLY A 375 11.69 12.98 -28.19
CA GLY A 375 10.54 13.09 -27.30
C GLY A 375 10.52 11.97 -26.25
N ALA A 376 10.82 10.75 -26.67
CA ALA A 376 10.90 9.60 -25.77
C ALA A 376 11.95 9.78 -24.67
N ILE A 377 13.18 10.17 -25.05
CA ILE A 377 14.26 10.44 -24.11
C ILE A 377 13.86 11.55 -23.11
N ALA A 378 13.28 12.63 -23.59
CA ALA A 378 12.83 13.72 -22.75
C ALA A 378 11.76 13.25 -21.74
N ALA A 379 10.81 12.45 -22.18
CA ALA A 379 9.76 11.88 -21.33
C ALA A 379 10.31 10.87 -20.33
N TYR A 380 11.23 9.96 -20.71
CA TYR A 380 11.90 9.06 -19.77
C TYR A 380 12.68 9.82 -18.69
N HIS A 381 13.38 10.88 -19.06
CA HIS A 381 14.06 11.72 -18.10
C HIS A 381 13.09 12.44 -17.15
N ALA A 382 11.96 12.92 -17.65
CA ALA A 382 10.91 13.53 -16.84
C ALA A 382 10.33 12.53 -15.87
N HIS A 383 9.90 11.36 -16.34
CA HIS A 383 9.41 10.26 -15.50
C HIS A 383 10.41 9.89 -14.40
N ARG A 384 11.69 9.68 -14.77
CA ARG A 384 12.74 9.31 -13.81
C ARG A 384 12.89 10.35 -12.69
N ARG A 385 12.84 11.65 -13.02
CA ARG A 385 12.89 12.72 -12.01
C ARG A 385 11.68 12.65 -11.07
N MET A 386 10.47 12.52 -11.63
CA MET A 386 9.23 12.43 -10.84
C MET A 386 9.21 11.17 -9.97
N ALA A 387 9.51 10.01 -10.54
CA ALA A 387 9.54 8.75 -9.81
C ALA A 387 10.56 8.77 -8.66
N THR A 388 11.73 9.39 -8.87
CA THR A 388 12.72 9.58 -7.82
C THR A 388 12.21 10.49 -6.70
N THR A 389 11.48 11.56 -7.05
CA THR A 389 10.91 12.49 -6.07
C THR A 389 9.81 11.82 -5.24
N LEU A 390 8.94 11.06 -5.90
CA LEU A 390 7.87 10.29 -5.26
C LEU A 390 8.45 9.25 -4.29
N LEU A 391 9.42 8.47 -4.76
CA LEU A 391 10.08 7.46 -3.92
C LEU A 391 10.72 8.06 -2.67
N ARG A 392 11.35 9.24 -2.81
CA ARG A 392 11.92 9.95 -1.66
C ARG A 392 10.85 10.44 -0.68
N ALA A 393 9.76 10.99 -1.21
CA ALA A 393 8.64 11.44 -0.38
C ALA A 393 8.02 10.28 0.40
N ASP A 394 7.86 9.13 -0.24
CA ASP A 394 7.31 7.93 0.41
C ASP A 394 8.27 7.35 1.45
N GLN A 395 9.57 7.32 1.16
CA GLN A 395 10.58 6.92 2.14
C GLN A 395 10.60 7.85 3.35
N GLN A 396 10.49 9.16 3.12
CA GLN A 396 10.47 10.15 4.20
C GLN A 396 9.20 10.01 5.06
N LYS A 397 8.03 9.77 4.44
CA LYS A 397 6.79 9.46 5.15
C LYS A 397 6.89 8.17 5.96
N ALA A 398 7.49 7.12 5.38
CA ALA A 398 7.68 5.84 6.07
C ALA A 398 8.60 5.99 7.31
N ILE A 399 9.67 6.81 7.19
CA ILE A 399 10.56 7.11 8.33
C ILE A 399 9.80 7.87 9.43
N LEU A 400 9.02 8.90 9.06
CA LEU A 400 8.22 9.65 10.02
C LEU A 400 7.16 8.77 10.70
N ALA A 401 6.46 7.93 9.93
CA ALA A 401 5.49 6.97 10.48
C ALA A 401 6.14 5.97 11.45
N MET A 402 7.35 5.49 11.11
CA MET A 402 8.11 4.61 11.97
C MET A 402 8.59 5.32 13.26
N GLN A 403 8.97 6.60 13.17
CA GLN A 403 9.31 7.42 14.32
C GLN A 403 8.09 7.64 15.22
N GLU A 404 6.94 8.00 14.65
CA GLU A 404 5.69 8.17 15.39
C GLU A 404 5.26 6.88 16.08
N GLN A 405 5.38 5.74 15.38
CA GLN A 405 5.07 4.44 15.95
C GLN A 405 6.02 4.06 17.09
N TYR A 406 7.32 4.32 16.92
CA TYR A 406 8.32 4.13 17.96
C TYR A 406 8.05 5.02 19.18
N ASP A 407 7.72 6.29 18.97
CA ASP A 407 7.41 7.23 20.03
C ASP A 407 6.09 6.90 20.74
N ALA A 408 5.10 6.40 20.00
CA ALA A 408 3.85 5.89 20.58
C ALA A 408 4.10 4.64 21.43
N GLU A 409 4.90 3.70 20.93
CA GLU A 409 5.29 2.49 21.68
C GLU A 409 6.09 2.83 22.94
N ARG A 410 7.00 3.79 22.82
CA ARG A 410 7.78 4.29 23.97
C ARG A 410 6.88 4.96 25.01
N ARG A 411 5.90 5.77 24.57
CA ARG A 411 4.90 6.37 25.47
C ARG A 411 4.02 5.31 26.13
N ASN A 412 3.55 4.32 25.39
CA ASN A 412 2.75 3.23 25.94
C ASN A 412 3.51 2.38 26.94
N ARG A 413 4.80 2.09 26.68
CA ARG A 413 5.68 1.40 27.65
C ARG A 413 5.90 2.23 28.90
N ALA A 414 6.09 3.56 28.73
CA ALA A 414 6.25 4.46 29.88
C ALA A 414 4.96 4.56 30.73
N LEU A 415 3.79 4.65 30.07
CA LEU A 415 2.49 4.62 30.75
C LEU A 415 2.23 3.27 31.44
N ALA A 416 2.56 2.15 30.80
CA ALA A 416 2.44 0.84 31.41
C ALA A 416 3.34 0.67 32.65
N LEU A 417 4.55 1.21 32.58
CA LEU A 417 5.48 1.25 33.73
C LEU A 417 4.93 2.15 34.85
N LEU A 418 4.39 3.31 34.51
CA LEU A 418 3.80 4.23 35.48
C LEU A 418 2.55 3.64 36.15
N ASN A 419 1.69 2.97 35.37
CA ASN A 419 0.52 2.28 35.92
C ASN A 419 0.94 1.13 36.83
N ARG A 420 1.93 0.35 36.43
CA ARG A 420 2.47 -0.72 37.26
C ARG A 420 3.12 -0.20 38.55
N GLU A 421 3.79 0.96 38.47
CA GLU A 421 4.33 1.63 39.67
C GLU A 421 3.21 2.15 40.58
N ASN A 422 2.13 2.69 39.99
CA ASN A 422 0.94 3.14 40.75
C ASN A 422 0.18 1.97 41.39
N ASP A 423 0.05 0.85 40.66
CA ASP A 423 -0.59 -0.38 41.19
C ASP A 423 0.23 -0.94 42.36
N ILE A 424 1.57 -0.97 42.20
CA ILE A 424 2.49 -1.39 43.29
C ILE A 424 2.38 -0.44 44.49
N LYS A 425 2.27 0.88 44.25
CA LYS A 425 2.09 1.85 45.34
C LYS A 425 0.71 1.71 46.01
N ALA A 426 -0.36 1.47 45.23
CA ALA A 426 -1.70 1.22 45.79
C ALA A 426 -1.73 -0.07 46.62
N GLU A 427 -1.12 -1.14 46.14
CA GLU A 427 -0.99 -2.42 46.88
C GLU A 427 -0.10 -2.27 48.11
N GLN A 428 0.96 -1.47 48.05
CA GLN A 428 1.82 -1.13 49.17
C GLN A 428 1.08 -0.32 50.23
N LEU A 429 0.24 0.64 49.84
CA LEU A 429 -0.58 1.43 50.76
C LEU A 429 -1.61 0.54 51.49
N HIS A 430 -2.26 -0.35 50.75
CA HIS A 430 -3.25 -1.28 51.32
C HIS A 430 -2.58 -2.30 52.28
N ARG A 431 -1.43 -2.86 51.90
CA ARG A 431 -0.62 -3.71 52.79
C ARG A 431 -0.05 -2.92 53.97
N GLY A 432 0.28 -1.65 53.79
CA GLY A 432 0.79 -0.80 54.88
C GLY A 432 -0.23 -0.51 55.99
N GLU A 433 -1.53 -0.39 55.62
CA GLU A 433 -2.60 -0.25 56.62
C GLU A 433 -2.84 -1.50 57.44
N LEU A 434 -2.78 -2.69 56.82
CA LEU A 434 -2.89 -3.97 57.53
C LEU A 434 -1.65 -4.23 58.38
N GLN A 435 -0.45 -3.92 57.90
CA GLN A 435 0.79 -4.09 58.60
C GLN A 435 0.95 -3.12 59.79
N ARG A 436 0.42 -1.88 59.65
CA ARG A 436 0.42 -0.95 60.81
C ARG A 436 -0.41 -1.48 61.98
N ARG A 437 -1.53 -2.14 61.73
CA ARG A 437 -2.36 -2.76 62.80
C ARG A 437 -1.69 -3.95 63.46
N LEU A 438 -0.93 -4.78 62.68
CA LEU A 438 -0.16 -5.90 63.19
C LEU A 438 1.22 -5.46 63.72
N GLY A 439 1.86 -4.47 63.08
CA GLY A 439 3.21 -4.01 63.43
C GLY A 439 3.33 -3.35 64.81
N TRP A 440 2.28 -2.63 65.24
CA TRP A 440 2.26 -2.07 66.60
C TRP A 440 2.25 -3.14 67.71
N LEU A 441 1.76 -4.35 67.45
CA LEU A 441 1.78 -5.47 68.37
C LEU A 441 3.11 -6.24 68.37
N LEU A 442 3.90 -6.16 67.29
CA LEU A 442 5.17 -6.89 67.15
C LEU A 442 6.43 -5.98 67.20
N ALA A 443 6.21 -4.66 67.15
CA ALA A 443 7.31 -3.70 66.95
C ALA A 443 8.30 -3.58 68.08
N THR A 444 7.97 -3.99 69.31
CA THR A 444 8.88 -3.92 70.44
C THR A 444 9.90 -5.08 70.52
N ALA A 445 9.66 -6.18 69.80
CA ALA A 445 10.54 -7.36 69.86
C ALA A 445 11.49 -7.52 68.66
N PHE A 446 11.17 -6.91 67.50
CA PHE A 446 11.86 -7.27 66.23
C PHE A 446 12.60 -6.12 65.50
N VAL A 447 12.53 -4.90 65.99
CA VAL A 447 13.08 -3.72 65.30
C VAL A 447 14.58 -3.81 65.00
N LEU A 448 15.35 -4.43 65.86
CA LEU A 448 16.81 -4.50 65.67
C LEU A 448 17.26 -5.56 64.64
N SER A 449 16.60 -6.70 64.59
CA SER A 449 16.98 -7.74 63.62
C SER A 449 16.55 -7.42 62.18
N PHE A 450 15.42 -6.70 62.03
CA PHE A 450 14.90 -6.31 60.71
C PHE A 450 15.72 -5.20 60.03
N ALA A 451 16.29 -4.29 60.84
CA ALA A 451 17.17 -3.24 60.34
C ALA A 451 18.45 -3.79 59.70
N VAL A 452 19.04 -4.84 60.29
CA VAL A 452 20.25 -5.46 59.74
C VAL A 452 19.98 -6.27 58.49
N VAL A 453 18.87 -7.01 58.42
CA VAL A 453 18.49 -7.79 57.24
C VAL A 453 18.10 -6.87 56.07
N GLY A 454 17.40 -5.76 56.36
CA GLY A 454 17.03 -4.76 55.36
C GLY A 454 18.22 -4.04 54.72
N LEU A 455 19.27 -3.76 55.52
CA LEU A 455 20.51 -3.16 55.06
C LEU A 455 21.32 -4.12 54.14
N LEU A 456 21.40 -5.38 54.50
CA LEU A 456 22.08 -6.38 53.68
C LEU A 456 21.35 -6.65 52.37
N TYR A 457 20.01 -6.65 52.39
CA TYR A 457 19.21 -6.84 51.19
C TYR A 457 19.31 -5.65 50.20
N ARG A 458 19.35 -4.41 50.70
CA ARG A 458 19.58 -3.22 49.89
C ARG A 458 20.95 -3.23 49.20
N ARG A 459 21.99 -3.67 49.92
CA ARG A 459 23.34 -3.74 49.36
C ARG A 459 23.46 -4.81 48.27
N MET A 460 22.83 -5.96 48.44
CA MET A 460 22.82 -7.02 47.44
C MET A 460 22.02 -6.62 46.16
N ARG A 461 20.92 -5.87 46.33
CA ARG A 461 20.09 -5.41 45.21
C ARG A 461 20.76 -4.28 44.38
N GLN A 462 21.56 -3.45 45.02
CA GLN A 462 22.38 -2.44 44.33
C GLN A 462 23.48 -3.09 43.47
N THR A 463 24.14 -4.11 44.00
CA THR A 463 25.21 -4.82 43.30
C THR A 463 24.70 -5.60 42.10
N ASN A 464 23.52 -6.25 42.19
CA ASN A 464 22.94 -7.01 41.10
C ASN A 464 22.41 -6.10 39.96
N ARG A 465 21.89 -4.89 40.29
CA ARG A 465 21.49 -3.91 39.26
C ARG A 465 22.68 -3.33 38.50
N GLN A 466 23.79 -3.10 39.17
CA GLN A 466 25.03 -2.64 38.54
C GLN A 466 25.65 -3.68 37.61
N LEU A 467 25.54 -4.98 37.96
CA LEU A 467 26.02 -6.06 37.09
C LEU A 467 25.19 -6.23 35.83
N ALA A 468 23.85 -6.13 35.92
CA ALA A 468 22.96 -6.31 34.78
C ALA A 468 23.14 -5.20 33.72
N THR A 469 23.22 -3.95 34.17
CA THR A 469 23.44 -2.79 33.27
C THR A 469 24.83 -2.78 32.63
N SER A 470 25.86 -3.24 33.38
CA SER A 470 27.22 -3.36 32.83
C SER A 470 27.34 -4.43 31.74
N ASN A 471 26.62 -5.53 31.88
CA ASN A 471 26.63 -6.63 30.89
C ASN A 471 25.89 -6.28 29.60
N GLU A 472 24.76 -5.55 29.65
CA GLU A 472 24.06 -5.07 28.45
C GLU A 472 24.89 -4.04 27.68
N LEU A 473 25.52 -3.11 28.37
CA LEU A 473 26.40 -2.11 27.75
C LEU A 473 27.60 -2.77 27.04
N LEU A 474 28.20 -3.78 27.64
CA LEU A 474 29.33 -4.52 27.06
C LEU A 474 28.90 -5.32 25.80
N LYS A 475 27.67 -5.83 25.77
CA LYS A 475 27.14 -6.59 24.63
C LYS A 475 26.90 -5.66 23.42
N VAL A 476 26.26 -4.50 23.64
CA VAL A 476 26.00 -3.51 22.58
C VAL A 476 27.32 -2.94 22.03
N GLN A 477 28.31 -2.69 22.87
CA GLN A 477 29.63 -2.21 22.45
C GLN A 477 30.43 -3.26 21.66
N SER A 478 30.14 -4.56 21.88
CA SER A 478 30.84 -5.65 21.17
C SER A 478 30.28 -5.96 19.78
N GLU A 479 29.01 -5.59 19.49
CA GLU A 479 28.29 -6.00 18.29
C GLU A 479 28.15 -4.89 17.22
N ARG A 480 28.35 -3.63 17.60
CA ARG A 480 28.19 -2.48 16.69
C ARG A 480 29.51 -1.74 16.47
N ASP A 481 29.61 -1.13 15.29
CA ASP A 481 30.68 -0.18 14.98
C ASP A 481 30.42 1.15 15.72
N PRO A 482 31.37 1.62 16.52
CA PRO A 482 31.15 2.79 17.36
C PRO A 482 30.99 4.11 16.60
N LEU A 483 31.47 4.17 15.34
CA LEU A 483 31.38 5.37 14.51
C LEU A 483 30.03 5.43 13.78
N THR A 484 29.66 4.36 13.11
CA THR A 484 28.52 4.34 12.20
C THR A 484 27.23 3.78 12.82
N GLY A 485 27.37 3.07 13.94
CA GLY A 485 26.25 2.39 14.61
C GLY A 485 25.70 1.19 13.84
N LEU A 486 26.31 0.82 12.71
CA LEU A 486 25.98 -0.39 11.97
C LEU A 486 26.52 -1.61 12.74
N ALA A 487 26.12 -2.81 12.33
CA ALA A 487 26.76 -4.01 12.82
C ALA A 487 28.28 -3.97 12.49
N ASN A 488 29.07 -4.48 13.40
CA ASN A 488 30.48 -4.66 13.12
C ASN A 488 30.74 -6.03 12.46
N ARG A 489 31.93 -6.20 11.93
CA ARG A 489 32.37 -7.45 11.27
C ARG A 489 32.25 -8.67 12.18
N ARG A 490 32.47 -8.50 13.51
CA ARG A 490 32.34 -9.58 14.49
C ARG A 490 30.88 -10.05 14.64
N HIS A 491 29.96 -9.12 14.72
CA HIS A 491 28.51 -9.42 14.75
C HIS A 491 28.06 -10.12 13.47
N PHE A 492 28.48 -9.62 12.31
CA PHE A 492 28.23 -10.27 11.02
C PHE A 492 28.69 -11.73 11.03
N GLN A 493 29.94 -11.99 11.44
CA GLN A 493 30.46 -13.34 11.48
C GLN A 493 29.68 -14.26 12.46
N ALA A 494 29.16 -13.70 13.56
CA ALA A 494 28.32 -14.43 14.48
C ALA A 494 26.96 -14.78 13.82
N VAL A 495 26.34 -13.83 13.12
CA VAL A 495 25.08 -14.04 12.40
C VAL A 495 25.26 -15.05 11.28
N MET A 496 26.34 -14.94 10.48
CA MET A 496 26.60 -15.86 9.38
C MET A 496 26.88 -17.29 9.88
N ARG A 497 27.54 -17.46 11.00
CA ARG A 497 27.71 -18.80 11.62
C ARG A 497 26.37 -19.43 12.04
N GLN A 498 25.39 -18.64 12.43
CA GLN A 498 24.06 -19.14 12.74
C GLN A 498 23.25 -19.48 11.49
N LEU A 499 23.29 -18.59 10.47
CA LEU A 499 22.53 -18.75 9.24
C LEU A 499 23.10 -19.83 8.32
N ALA A 500 24.42 -20.01 8.34
CA ALA A 500 25.12 -21.01 7.52
C ALA A 500 25.30 -22.37 8.24
N ALA A 501 24.67 -22.57 9.38
CA ALA A 501 24.77 -23.81 10.14
C ALA A 501 24.38 -25.06 9.30
N ASP A 502 23.46 -24.90 8.34
CA ASP A 502 23.01 -25.96 7.43
C ASP A 502 23.80 -25.99 6.10
N GLY A 503 24.85 -25.21 5.95
CA GLY A 503 25.67 -25.13 4.73
C GLY A 503 25.00 -24.54 3.49
N LYS A 504 23.79 -23.98 3.62
CA LYS A 504 22.97 -23.44 2.53
C LYS A 504 22.86 -21.93 2.61
N LEU A 505 23.91 -21.23 2.18
CA LEU A 505 23.85 -19.77 2.08
C LEU A 505 22.78 -19.37 1.06
N ALA A 506 21.81 -18.57 1.49
CA ALA A 506 20.80 -17.96 0.62
C ALA A 506 20.67 -16.48 0.94
N GLY A 507 20.67 -15.65 -0.12
CA GLY A 507 20.52 -14.21 -0.01
C GLY A 507 21.38 -13.45 -0.99
N THR A 508 21.21 -12.14 -1.06
CA THR A 508 21.99 -11.25 -1.91
C THR A 508 23.00 -10.48 -1.06
N PHE A 509 24.23 -10.51 -1.48
CA PHE A 509 25.35 -9.79 -0.87
C PHE A 509 25.69 -8.59 -1.73
N TYR A 510 25.82 -7.42 -1.12
CA TYR A 510 26.27 -6.19 -1.73
C TYR A 510 27.48 -5.69 -0.95
N LEU A 511 28.65 -5.67 -1.57
CA LEU A 511 29.83 -5.05 -1.00
C LEU A 511 30.02 -3.68 -1.66
N ILE A 512 30.15 -2.67 -0.82
CA ILE A 512 30.11 -1.26 -1.19
C ILE A 512 31.38 -0.62 -0.66
N ASP A 513 32.08 0.11 -1.52
CA ASP A 513 33.28 0.87 -1.13
C ASP A 513 33.13 2.32 -1.61
N ILE A 514 33.48 3.24 -0.72
CA ILE A 514 33.39 4.68 -1.01
C ILE A 514 34.53 5.09 -1.96
N ASP A 515 34.16 5.55 -3.13
CA ASP A 515 35.12 5.98 -4.14
C ASP A 515 35.98 7.14 -3.63
N HIS A 516 37.30 7.01 -3.82
CA HIS A 516 38.27 8.04 -3.47
C HIS A 516 38.27 8.47 -2.00
N PHE A 517 37.81 7.62 -1.06
CA PHE A 517 37.71 7.97 0.36
C PHE A 517 39.04 8.41 0.97
N LYS A 518 40.15 7.80 0.55
CA LYS A 518 41.49 8.25 0.95
C LYS A 518 41.72 9.73 0.57
N THR A 519 41.29 10.13 -0.62
CA THR A 519 41.43 11.53 -1.08
C THR A 519 40.57 12.47 -0.21
N VAL A 520 39.41 12.01 0.23
CA VAL A 520 38.58 12.77 1.18
C VAL A 520 39.32 12.98 2.48
N ASN A 521 39.93 11.93 3.05
CA ASN A 521 40.73 12.03 4.27
C ASN A 521 41.95 12.93 4.10
N ASP A 522 42.69 12.74 3.00
CA ASP A 522 43.92 13.49 2.71
C ASP A 522 43.63 14.99 2.49
N ARG A 523 42.49 15.33 1.89
CA ARG A 523 42.14 16.72 1.53
C ARG A 523 41.34 17.44 2.63
N HIS A 524 40.49 16.74 3.38
CA HIS A 524 39.54 17.35 4.34
C HIS A 524 39.76 16.87 5.78
N GLY A 525 40.72 15.99 5.99
CA GLY A 525 41.07 15.43 7.30
C GLY A 525 40.15 14.28 7.74
N HIS A 526 40.61 13.47 8.69
CA HIS A 526 39.92 12.28 9.18
C HIS A 526 38.52 12.58 9.77
N ARG A 527 38.32 13.76 10.40
CA ARG A 527 36.99 14.15 10.90
C ARG A 527 35.95 14.26 9.78
N ALA A 528 36.37 14.76 8.61
CA ALA A 528 35.51 14.84 7.44
C ALA A 528 35.23 13.44 6.88
N GLY A 529 36.25 12.58 6.86
CA GLY A 529 36.07 11.17 6.50
C GLY A 529 35.12 10.45 7.43
N ASP A 530 35.24 10.64 8.73
CA ASP A 530 34.31 10.05 9.71
C ASP A 530 32.86 10.54 9.51
N ALA A 531 32.65 11.81 9.23
CA ALA A 531 31.34 12.36 8.93
C ALA A 531 30.77 11.78 7.62
N VAL A 532 31.62 11.57 6.60
CA VAL A 532 31.25 10.87 5.36
C VAL A 532 30.84 9.42 5.65
N LEU A 533 31.56 8.70 6.48
CA LEU A 533 31.23 7.31 6.85
C LEU A 533 29.89 7.24 7.58
N VAL A 534 29.62 8.16 8.49
CA VAL A 534 28.34 8.25 9.22
C VAL A 534 27.20 8.53 8.26
N GLU A 535 27.37 9.50 7.38
CA GLU A 535 26.34 9.87 6.40
C GLU A 535 26.07 8.73 5.40
N VAL A 536 27.14 8.06 4.89
CA VAL A 536 27.00 6.88 4.02
C VAL A 536 26.24 5.77 4.74
N ALA A 537 26.57 5.49 5.98
CA ALA A 537 25.87 4.50 6.78
C ALA A 537 24.38 4.83 6.96
N GLN A 538 24.04 6.12 7.18
CA GLN A 538 22.67 6.58 7.28
C GLN A 538 21.92 6.46 5.94
N ARG A 539 22.55 6.85 4.83
CA ARG A 539 21.97 6.73 3.49
C ARG A 539 21.71 5.28 3.12
N LEU A 540 22.69 4.38 3.38
CA LEU A 540 22.51 2.95 3.17
C LEU A 540 21.34 2.42 4.03
N ARG A 541 21.33 2.75 5.32
CA ARG A 541 20.27 2.32 6.22
C ARG A 541 18.88 2.78 5.76
N SER A 542 18.77 3.97 5.18
CA SER A 542 17.50 4.50 4.67
C SER A 542 16.99 3.77 3.41
N THR A 543 17.86 3.01 2.72
CA THR A 543 17.50 2.21 1.54
C THR A 543 17.13 0.76 1.89
N LEU A 544 17.36 0.34 3.13
CA LEU A 544 17.25 -1.04 3.58
C LEU A 544 16.04 -1.22 4.50
N ARG A 545 15.59 -2.46 4.64
CA ARG A 545 14.56 -2.85 5.60
C ARG A 545 15.23 -3.14 6.95
N GLU A 546 14.44 -3.15 8.01
CA GLU A 546 14.93 -3.43 9.37
C GLU A 546 15.58 -4.82 9.50
N GLN A 547 15.12 -5.78 8.71
CA GLN A 547 15.61 -7.14 8.67
C GLN A 547 16.89 -7.33 7.84
N ASP A 548 17.27 -6.32 7.05
CA ASP A 548 18.47 -6.40 6.21
C ASP A 548 19.71 -6.12 7.08
N LEU A 549 20.70 -6.98 6.94
CA LEU A 549 21.93 -6.84 7.71
C LEU A 549 22.87 -5.84 7.04
N SER A 550 23.06 -4.70 7.67
CA SER A 550 24.03 -3.69 7.24
C SER A 550 25.23 -3.65 8.20
N VAL A 551 26.40 -3.75 7.64
CA VAL A 551 27.66 -3.97 8.37
C VAL A 551 28.71 -2.96 7.88
N ARG A 552 29.45 -2.37 8.78
CA ARG A 552 30.72 -1.76 8.42
C ARG A 552 31.76 -2.85 8.32
N TRP A 553 32.16 -3.17 7.06
CA TRP A 553 33.02 -4.33 6.78
C TRP A 553 34.50 -4.03 6.99
N GLY A 554 34.93 -2.83 6.60
CA GLY A 554 36.30 -2.32 6.72
C GLY A 554 36.32 -0.83 7.03
N GLY A 555 37.42 -0.16 6.73
CA GLY A 555 37.59 1.27 6.94
C GLY A 555 36.54 2.09 6.22
N GLU A 556 36.44 1.91 4.91
CA GLU A 556 35.53 2.61 3.98
C GLU A 556 34.55 1.68 3.28
N GLU A 557 34.52 0.40 3.70
CA GLU A 557 33.72 -0.66 3.10
C GLU A 557 32.49 -0.97 3.93
N PHE A 558 31.38 -1.16 3.26
CA PHE A 558 30.10 -1.55 3.85
C PHE A 558 29.60 -2.83 3.17
N LEU A 559 29.06 -3.74 3.97
CA LEU A 559 28.46 -4.98 3.48
C LEU A 559 26.98 -4.96 3.84
N VAL A 560 26.16 -5.22 2.83
CA VAL A 560 24.72 -5.38 3.00
C VAL A 560 24.35 -6.79 2.58
N VAL A 561 23.60 -7.49 3.45
CA VAL A 561 23.09 -8.83 3.17
C VAL A 561 21.56 -8.81 3.29
N VAL A 562 20.90 -9.21 2.22
CA VAL A 562 19.44 -9.29 2.14
C VAL A 562 19.04 -10.73 1.85
N GLN A 563 18.28 -11.32 2.78
CA GLN A 563 17.95 -12.76 2.71
C GLN A 563 16.88 -13.11 1.67
N SER A 564 15.96 -12.17 1.38
CA SER A 564 14.83 -12.42 0.49
C SER A 564 14.62 -11.25 -0.44
N LEU A 565 15.16 -11.37 -1.66
CA LEU A 565 14.88 -10.46 -2.78
C LEU A 565 14.38 -11.26 -3.97
N ASN A 566 13.36 -10.73 -4.64
CA ASN A 566 12.99 -11.24 -5.96
C ASN A 566 14.12 -10.90 -6.97
N PRO A 567 14.40 -11.76 -7.95
CA PRO A 567 15.44 -11.51 -8.94
C PRO A 567 15.37 -10.12 -9.59
N ASP A 568 14.15 -9.64 -9.87
CA ASP A 568 13.90 -8.32 -10.47
C ASP A 568 14.21 -7.13 -9.52
N GLN A 569 14.34 -7.37 -8.23
CA GLN A 569 14.61 -6.36 -7.21
C GLN A 569 16.09 -6.22 -6.86
N VAL A 570 16.93 -7.18 -7.25
CA VAL A 570 18.35 -7.22 -6.93
C VAL A 570 19.07 -6.00 -7.53
N ASP A 571 18.87 -5.77 -8.82
CA ASP A 571 19.45 -4.63 -9.53
C ASP A 571 18.84 -3.30 -9.04
N THR A 572 17.54 -3.30 -8.79
CA THR A 572 16.82 -2.12 -8.29
C THR A 572 17.37 -1.67 -6.94
N LEU A 573 17.72 -2.60 -6.06
CA LEU A 573 18.30 -2.27 -4.76
C LEU A 573 19.73 -1.73 -4.92
N ALA A 574 20.54 -2.33 -5.78
CA ALA A 574 21.87 -1.82 -6.08
C ALA A 574 21.80 -0.39 -6.66
N GLN A 575 20.90 -0.16 -7.60
CA GLN A 575 20.68 1.17 -8.19
C GLN A 575 20.17 2.20 -7.16
N ARG A 576 19.29 1.78 -6.24
CA ARG A 576 18.84 2.63 -5.14
C ARG A 576 19.98 2.99 -4.20
N MET A 577 20.84 2.05 -3.84
CA MET A 577 21.99 2.32 -2.99
C MET A 577 22.97 3.28 -3.69
N LEU A 578 23.30 3.07 -4.97
CA LEU A 578 24.09 4.02 -5.74
C LEU A 578 23.45 5.42 -5.72
N GLY A 579 22.14 5.51 -6.05
CA GLY A 579 21.43 6.78 -6.10
C GLY A 579 21.25 7.45 -4.73
N ALA A 580 21.27 6.70 -3.64
CA ALA A 580 21.24 7.25 -2.30
C ALA A 580 22.62 7.85 -1.91
N LEU A 581 23.70 7.23 -2.37
CA LEU A 581 25.05 7.66 -2.03
C LEU A 581 25.47 8.90 -2.82
N ASP A 582 25.11 8.96 -4.12
CA ASP A 582 25.44 10.10 -5.00
C ASP A 582 24.43 11.26 -4.94
N ARG A 583 23.38 11.16 -4.13
CA ARG A 583 22.20 12.05 -4.07
C ARG A 583 22.56 13.50 -3.79
N ALA A 584 23.44 13.74 -2.84
CA ALA A 584 23.85 15.07 -2.41
C ALA A 584 25.25 15.03 -1.81
N ALA A 585 26.01 16.11 -1.96
CA ALA A 585 27.27 16.25 -1.28
C ALA A 585 27.08 16.20 0.24
N VAL A 586 27.97 15.51 0.93
CA VAL A 586 28.04 15.51 2.37
C VAL A 586 28.59 16.86 2.81
N VAL A 587 27.87 17.53 3.70
CA VAL A 587 28.28 18.84 4.21
C VAL A 587 28.99 18.63 5.53
N VAL A 588 30.26 19.00 5.58
CA VAL A 588 31.06 18.94 6.80
C VAL A 588 31.70 20.31 6.99
N ASP A 589 31.33 21.01 8.04
CA ASP A 589 31.72 22.42 8.30
C ASP A 589 31.37 23.30 7.08
N ALA A 590 32.35 23.91 6.43
CA ALA A 590 32.17 24.74 5.23
C ALA A 590 32.34 23.97 3.89
N HIS A 591 32.61 22.66 3.92
CA HIS A 591 32.93 21.87 2.74
C HIS A 591 31.76 21.01 2.28
N ARG A 592 31.55 20.97 0.96
CA ARG A 592 30.59 20.08 0.31
C ARG A 592 31.36 18.95 -0.40
N ILE A 593 31.32 17.77 0.15
CA ILE A 593 32.07 16.61 -0.32
C ILE A 593 31.14 15.74 -1.15
N ALA A 594 31.38 15.66 -2.44
CA ALA A 594 30.66 14.72 -3.31
C ALA A 594 31.16 13.30 -3.01
N VAL A 595 30.22 12.39 -2.77
CA VAL A 595 30.51 11.00 -2.43
C VAL A 595 29.86 10.10 -3.46
N THR A 596 30.63 9.20 -4.04
CA THR A 596 30.14 8.09 -4.88
C THR A 596 30.67 6.78 -4.32
N ALA A 597 30.14 5.68 -4.79
CA ALA A 597 30.61 4.37 -4.36
C ALA A 597 30.65 3.38 -5.52
N SER A 598 31.52 2.39 -5.38
CA SER A 598 31.58 1.22 -6.22
C SER A 598 30.93 0.04 -5.49
N ILE A 599 30.06 -0.69 -6.16
CA ILE A 599 29.30 -1.78 -5.57
C ILE A 599 29.55 -3.06 -6.36
N GLY A 600 29.85 -4.16 -5.66
CA GLY A 600 29.81 -5.52 -6.19
C GLY A 600 28.67 -6.28 -5.54
N PHE A 601 27.86 -7.04 -6.30
CA PHE A 601 26.78 -7.81 -5.73
C PHE A 601 26.55 -9.13 -6.46
N ALA A 602 26.02 -10.10 -5.70
CA ALA A 602 25.62 -11.41 -6.23
C ALA A 602 24.54 -12.02 -5.33
N THR A 603 23.68 -12.83 -5.92
CA THR A 603 22.63 -13.57 -5.19
C THR A 603 23.02 -15.04 -5.11
N PHE A 604 22.87 -15.62 -3.94
CA PHE A 604 23.15 -17.02 -3.66
C PHE A 604 21.87 -17.76 -3.25
N PRO A 605 21.68 -19.03 -3.67
CA PRO A 605 22.60 -19.81 -4.49
C PRO A 605 22.77 -19.21 -5.90
N ILE A 606 24.00 -19.26 -6.44
CA ILE A 606 24.30 -18.64 -7.73
C ILE A 606 23.98 -19.58 -8.89
N GLY A 607 23.29 -19.05 -9.91
CA GLY A 607 22.95 -19.81 -11.13
C GLY A 607 24.12 -20.00 -12.09
N PRO A 608 23.99 -20.88 -13.10
CA PRO A 608 22.81 -21.70 -13.41
C PRO A 608 22.67 -22.98 -12.55
N ALA A 609 23.74 -23.42 -11.91
CA ALA A 609 23.75 -24.67 -11.13
C ALA A 609 23.17 -24.53 -9.70
N ALA A 610 22.67 -23.37 -9.33
CA ALA A 610 22.18 -23.04 -7.98
C ALA A 610 23.19 -23.40 -6.86
N LEU A 611 24.45 -23.05 -7.09
CA LEU A 611 25.55 -23.40 -6.20
C LEU A 611 25.47 -22.63 -4.88
N HIS A 612 25.49 -23.38 -3.78
CA HIS A 612 25.70 -22.85 -2.44
C HIS A 612 27.18 -22.74 -2.15
N VAL A 613 27.63 -21.58 -1.75
CA VAL A 613 29.02 -21.34 -1.39
C VAL A 613 29.11 -20.89 0.07
N PRO A 614 30.23 -21.10 0.77
CA PRO A 614 30.49 -20.48 2.07
C PRO A 614 30.38 -18.96 1.96
N TRP A 615 29.91 -18.30 3.02
CA TRP A 615 29.73 -16.85 3.00
C TRP A 615 31.04 -16.09 2.74
N GLU A 616 32.18 -16.65 3.11
CA GLU A 616 33.52 -16.10 2.79
C GLU A 616 33.72 -16.00 1.28
N ARG A 617 33.36 -17.07 0.55
CA ARG A 617 33.48 -17.11 -0.92
C ARG A 617 32.44 -16.23 -1.61
N ALA A 618 31.29 -16.08 -0.99
CA ALA A 618 30.29 -15.13 -1.47
C ALA A 618 30.83 -13.69 -1.40
N ILE A 619 31.54 -13.35 -0.31
CA ILE A 619 32.18 -12.04 -0.14
C ILE A 619 33.34 -11.87 -1.15
N ASP A 620 34.21 -12.87 -1.34
CA ASP A 620 35.29 -12.79 -2.30
C ASP A 620 34.80 -12.50 -3.74
N LEU A 621 33.67 -13.12 -4.13
CA LEU A 621 33.04 -12.89 -5.43
C LEU A 621 32.52 -11.46 -5.59
N VAL A 622 31.79 -10.97 -4.60
CA VAL A 622 31.23 -9.60 -4.66
C VAL A 622 32.33 -8.54 -4.49
N ASP A 623 33.42 -8.84 -3.80
CA ASP A 623 34.61 -7.99 -3.70
C ASP A 623 35.28 -7.83 -5.07
N THR A 624 35.46 -8.94 -5.78
CA THR A 624 36.01 -8.89 -7.14
C THR A 624 35.10 -8.12 -8.10
N ALA A 625 33.79 -8.27 -7.98
CA ALA A 625 32.83 -7.49 -8.76
C ALA A 625 32.88 -5.99 -8.40
N MET A 626 33.06 -5.66 -7.14
CA MET A 626 33.23 -4.27 -6.67
C MET A 626 34.56 -3.69 -7.18
N TYR A 627 35.64 -4.51 -7.21
CA TYR A 627 36.91 -4.10 -7.79
C TYR A 627 36.78 -3.77 -9.28
N LEU A 628 36.00 -4.56 -10.04
CA LEU A 628 35.70 -4.23 -11.45
C LEU A 628 34.94 -2.88 -11.55
N ALA A 629 34.03 -2.59 -10.62
CA ALA A 629 33.36 -1.30 -10.59
C ALA A 629 34.37 -0.14 -10.41
N LYS A 630 35.34 -0.32 -9.53
CA LYS A 630 36.43 0.63 -9.32
C LYS A 630 37.32 0.77 -10.56
N ALA A 631 37.69 -0.35 -11.18
CA ALA A 631 38.59 -0.39 -12.35
C ALA A 631 37.95 0.28 -13.59
N HIS A 632 36.66 0.10 -13.78
CA HIS A 632 35.92 0.61 -14.94
C HIS A 632 35.39 2.04 -14.80
N GLY A 633 35.83 2.79 -13.79
CA GLY A 633 35.57 4.24 -13.68
C GLY A 633 34.67 4.63 -12.50
N ARG A 634 34.48 3.74 -11.55
CA ARG A 634 33.76 4.03 -10.27
C ARG A 634 32.30 4.46 -10.44
N ASN A 635 31.64 4.83 -9.36
CA ASN A 635 30.25 5.28 -9.33
C ASN A 635 29.33 4.34 -10.12
N ARG A 636 29.47 3.04 -9.90
CA ARG A 636 28.71 1.99 -10.57
C ARG A 636 28.62 0.73 -9.74
N ALA A 637 27.74 -0.17 -10.17
CA ALA A 637 27.63 -1.48 -9.57
C ALA A 637 27.79 -2.56 -10.63
N TYR A 638 28.51 -3.62 -10.28
CA TYR A 638 28.56 -4.86 -11.04
C TYR A 638 27.88 -5.98 -10.26
N GLY A 639 26.87 -6.58 -10.87
CA GLY A 639 26.15 -7.73 -10.33
C GLY A 639 26.50 -9.01 -11.07
N VAL A 640 26.91 -10.04 -10.36
CA VAL A 640 27.13 -11.37 -10.92
C VAL A 640 25.79 -12.09 -10.95
N ARG A 641 25.23 -12.28 -12.14
CA ARG A 641 23.93 -12.94 -12.33
C ARG A 641 24.02 -14.43 -12.49
N LEU A 642 24.96 -14.84 -13.34
CA LEU A 642 25.20 -16.23 -13.64
C LEU A 642 26.72 -16.48 -13.64
N LEU A 643 27.11 -17.64 -13.15
CA LEU A 643 28.48 -18.06 -13.10
C LEU A 643 28.54 -19.54 -13.45
N GLN A 644 29.20 -19.87 -14.60
CA GLN A 644 29.31 -21.24 -15.04
C GLN A 644 30.41 -21.95 -14.23
N ALA A 645 30.00 -22.44 -13.06
CA ALA A 645 30.85 -23.24 -12.19
C ALA A 645 30.13 -24.54 -11.82
N ARG A 646 30.92 -25.60 -11.56
CA ARG A 646 30.41 -26.92 -11.19
C ARG A 646 30.48 -27.19 -9.69
N ASP A 647 31.41 -26.52 -9.01
CA ASP A 647 31.68 -26.65 -7.59
C ASP A 647 32.28 -25.36 -7.01
N VAL A 648 32.49 -25.31 -5.70
CA VAL A 648 33.04 -24.15 -4.99
C VAL A 648 34.46 -23.80 -5.45
N THR A 649 35.28 -24.79 -5.85
CA THR A 649 36.66 -24.57 -6.31
C THR A 649 36.65 -23.85 -7.67
N SER A 650 35.75 -24.24 -8.56
CA SER A 650 35.57 -23.53 -9.83
C SER A 650 34.99 -22.12 -9.67
N VAL A 651 34.17 -21.88 -8.67
CA VAL A 651 33.74 -20.51 -8.30
C VAL A 651 34.96 -19.66 -7.91
N GLU A 652 35.88 -20.21 -7.10
CA GLU A 652 37.09 -19.50 -6.66
C GLU A 652 38.02 -19.18 -7.85
N ALA A 653 38.23 -20.13 -8.74
CA ALA A 653 39.02 -19.91 -9.94
C ALA A 653 38.47 -18.82 -10.85
N VAL A 654 37.16 -18.83 -11.08
CA VAL A 654 36.46 -17.81 -11.87
C VAL A 654 36.46 -16.45 -11.18
N THR A 655 36.34 -16.42 -9.85
CA THR A 655 36.36 -15.17 -9.07
C THR A 655 37.70 -14.43 -9.29
N HIS A 656 38.84 -15.12 -9.28
CA HIS A 656 40.15 -14.49 -9.50
C HIS A 656 40.35 -13.94 -10.92
N THR A 657 39.59 -14.41 -11.89
CA THR A 657 39.65 -14.01 -13.30
C THR A 657 38.33 -13.48 -13.83
N LEU A 658 37.54 -12.86 -12.97
CA LEU A 658 36.13 -12.49 -13.22
C LEU A 658 35.93 -11.69 -14.51
N GLU A 659 36.82 -10.73 -14.80
CA GLU A 659 36.75 -9.92 -16.02
C GLU A 659 37.03 -10.73 -17.28
N GLN A 660 38.02 -11.63 -17.22
CA GLN A 660 38.32 -12.52 -18.32
C GLN A 660 37.18 -13.53 -18.53
N ALA A 661 36.67 -14.12 -17.46
CA ALA A 661 35.56 -15.06 -17.50
C ALA A 661 34.26 -14.39 -18.05
N TRP A 662 34.08 -13.12 -17.79
CA TRP A 662 32.98 -12.36 -18.38
C TRP A 662 33.13 -12.19 -19.89
N ARG A 663 34.33 -11.84 -20.36
CA ARG A 663 34.66 -11.73 -21.81
C ARG A 663 34.52 -13.06 -22.53
N GLU A 664 34.80 -14.16 -21.86
CA GLU A 664 34.66 -15.52 -22.37
C GLU A 664 33.25 -16.09 -22.29
N GLY A 665 32.31 -15.33 -21.71
CA GLY A 665 30.90 -15.75 -21.58
C GLY A 665 30.65 -16.78 -20.48
N LEU A 666 31.61 -17.00 -19.58
CA LEU A 666 31.49 -17.88 -18.42
C LEU A 666 30.74 -17.23 -17.25
N VAL A 667 30.68 -15.93 -17.28
CA VAL A 667 29.99 -15.13 -16.27
C VAL A 667 29.07 -14.12 -16.94
N ASP A 668 27.86 -13.98 -16.43
CA ASP A 668 26.97 -12.90 -16.83
C ASP A 668 27.01 -11.77 -15.77
N LEU A 669 27.43 -10.59 -16.20
CA LEU A 669 27.53 -9.40 -15.35
C LEU A 669 26.53 -8.33 -15.77
N THR A 670 25.79 -7.85 -14.79
CA THR A 670 24.97 -6.63 -14.92
C THR A 670 25.80 -5.41 -14.53
N LEU A 671 25.74 -4.37 -15.36
CA LEU A 671 26.32 -3.06 -15.05
C LEU A 671 25.23 -2.05 -14.75
N LEU A 672 25.31 -1.41 -13.60
CA LEU A 672 24.47 -0.29 -13.20
C LEU A 672 25.35 0.94 -12.99
N GLN A 673 24.92 2.11 -13.48
CA GLN A 673 25.69 3.34 -13.37
C GLN A 673 25.03 4.32 -12.41
N GLY A 674 25.83 4.93 -11.55
CA GLY A 674 25.42 6.07 -10.75
C GLY A 674 25.27 7.33 -11.62
N ARG A 675 24.70 8.38 -11.03
CA ARG A 675 24.58 9.68 -11.72
C ARG A 675 25.95 10.32 -11.89
N THR A 676 26.12 11.11 -12.94
CA THR A 676 27.31 11.96 -13.02
C THR A 676 27.27 12.96 -11.85
N PRO A 677 28.27 12.99 -10.99
CA PRO A 677 28.31 13.96 -9.88
C PRO A 677 28.18 15.37 -10.44
N LEU A 678 27.25 16.16 -9.90
CA LEU A 678 27.19 17.60 -10.17
C LEU A 678 28.56 18.18 -9.82
N ALA A 679 29.24 18.72 -10.82
CA ALA A 679 30.50 19.40 -10.63
C ALA A 679 30.30 20.48 -9.55
N VAL A 680 30.89 20.28 -8.39
CA VAL A 680 31.00 21.32 -7.37
C VAL A 680 31.94 22.35 -7.95
N ALA A 681 31.39 23.48 -8.40
CA ALA A 681 32.20 24.63 -8.77
C ALA A 681 33.15 24.95 -7.61
N ALA A 682 34.42 25.08 -7.92
CA ALA A 682 35.52 25.30 -6.99
C ALA A 682 35.38 26.57 -6.16
#